data_1d21b78bee9709eccd4a6764e5ce7b1a
#
_entry.id   1d21b78bee9709eccd4a6764e5ce7b1a
#
_cell.length_a   1.000
_cell.length_b   1.000
_cell.length_c   1.000
_cell.angle_alpha   90.00
_cell.angle_beta   90.00
_cell.angle_gamma   90.00
#
_symmetry.space_group_name_H-M   'P 1'
#
loop_
_entity.id
_entity.type
_entity.pdbx_description
1 polymer ?
#
loop_
_entity_poly.entity_id
_entity_poly.type
_entity_poly.pdbx_seq_one_letter_code
_entity_poly.pdbx_strand_id
1 'polypeptide(L)'
;MKTSLRYILLSLCLFISCLIYGQGTESYVHGIVTDAKSGEPLMSVSCRTYDKNGKLLTFGISDVDGKYMLRLSANCSYAEFKSIGYKGHRISVASLHDNSDVTLERDAVALQEVTVNIKPIEVHKDTINYNIAAFKDVNDKKLVDVLKKLPGIEVDEAGRVTYKGNSINSFNIEGQSLLGNRYNQATNSLPIDAVAQVQVMEHDQPIRALRGKVLSDKATLNIKLKSDYKAKMFGELSAGGGYGDEALWNVDGTAVRIARKNQLLATLQTNNTGNNLNEYAKEHIDVTDIDGYEPIPNNKLTTERRTFLPIDEKRFTFNKSISAGLNHSHLVGKYGNFRSNIVFYGNRINDSDSLVNKYGGSSPVMLHEMDQSTFKDWVLAPIFHYEHNAPHVFLIEELTTSFGKQTNNGVINSNYVGIDSKTNARSITVQNKLQMTLTLGKQILQVNSFVRYYCNQEKLFSDDISDNPIYNLDERLLSKRLVARNSVSTIFNVWGNELRLKYALEYRNNGLRIQQDRYDKYFYVKNSFSPEYTIKYSRGFVYVALPLNALSSRMQWLPHSKNNRFYLTPSLRWSHHFNSQWRSMLSAGVTDDIAGEDPFSSFYFSNYRTKVSGLDNLGRNLSKSLSASLNYTNIISLFSWNMMVTSSWQKRDFYNSYTYDNQWSKIDPIWENVRSNRLLALTSVEKTWSKIRLFTKATVNFNHSEQPFIQNTVEYKVKSNILSTSLSLSWTKLSWLQIYNDATFNLSWQNNEQFKSSNSLRSYYNTFRLQVHPVKKLNFGISANNNIIETEPSKYHSLTFVDASCSYIISKRIELTGKVTNLFNQTKYIEGYYSGINYFYYERPLRGIEGLFSISVNF
;
A
#
# COMPACT_ATOMS: atom_id res chain seq x y z
N MET A 1 27.18 6.59 38.74
CA MET A 1 25.88 6.60 38.04
C MET A 1 24.90 7.72 38.45
N LYS A 2 24.99 8.33 39.61
CA LYS A 2 24.10 9.46 40.03
C LYS A 2 24.53 10.84 39.51
N THR A 3 25.76 11.04 39.12
CA THR A 3 26.29 12.31 38.59
C THR A 3 26.05 12.48 37.09
N SER A 4 26.12 11.40 36.32
CA SER A 4 25.92 11.46 34.85
C SER A 4 24.45 11.74 34.46
N LEU A 5 23.47 11.30 35.26
CA LEU A 5 22.06 11.55 35.03
C LEU A 5 21.66 13.01 35.30
N ARG A 6 22.37 13.71 36.22
CA ARG A 6 22.17 15.16 36.48
C ARG A 6 22.67 16.03 35.33
N TYR A 7 23.77 15.68 34.68
CA TYR A 7 24.28 16.44 33.52
C TYR A 7 23.44 16.22 32.25
N ILE A 8 22.87 15.03 32.07
CA ILE A 8 21.93 14.75 30.97
C ILE A 8 20.62 15.51 31.18
N LEU A 9 20.08 15.54 32.40
CA LEU A 9 18.89 16.35 32.71
C LEU A 9 19.15 17.85 32.60
N LEU A 10 20.33 18.34 33.02
CA LEU A 10 20.70 19.76 32.88
C LEU A 10 20.92 20.16 31.41
N SER A 11 21.54 19.30 30.60
CA SER A 11 21.68 19.57 29.17
C SER A 11 20.34 19.50 28.43
N LEU A 12 19.42 18.64 28.86
CA LEU A 12 18.07 18.56 28.30
C LEU A 12 17.24 19.78 28.69
N CYS A 13 17.39 20.30 29.92
CA CYS A 13 16.71 21.54 30.35
C CYS A 13 17.29 22.79 29.66
N LEU A 14 18.60 22.84 29.39
CA LEU A 14 19.23 23.93 28.62
C LEU A 14 18.82 23.90 27.13
N PHE A 15 18.58 22.72 26.56
CA PHE A 15 18.07 22.61 25.18
C PHE A 15 16.62 23.06 25.04
N ILE A 16 15.80 22.86 26.08
CA ILE A 16 14.41 23.27 26.12
C ILE A 16 14.26 24.80 26.26
N SER A 17 15.21 25.47 26.93
CA SER A 17 15.14 26.92 27.16
C SER A 17 15.45 27.78 25.92
N CYS A 18 16.04 27.23 24.88
CA CYS A 18 16.34 27.96 23.64
C CYS A 18 15.21 28.00 22.60
N LEU A 19 14.04 27.36 22.89
CA LEU A 19 12.93 27.20 21.92
C LEU A 19 11.75 28.16 22.13
N ILE A 20 11.85 29.14 23.05
CA ILE A 20 10.73 30.05 23.32
C ILE A 20 11.00 31.40 22.64
N TYR A 21 10.60 31.55 21.39
CA TYR A 21 10.32 32.86 20.78
C TYR A 21 9.21 32.82 19.73
N GLY A 22 8.12 33.53 20.01
CA GLY A 22 7.26 34.20 19.03
C GLY A 22 6.05 33.43 18.51
N GLN A 23 4.93 33.48 19.22
CA GLN A 23 3.60 33.24 18.62
C GLN A 23 2.89 34.59 18.42
N GLY A 24 2.76 35.02 17.17
CA GLY A 24 1.80 36.04 16.77
C GLY A 24 0.38 35.44 16.76
N THR A 25 -0.59 36.17 17.29
CA THR A 25 -2.01 35.83 17.19
C THR A 25 -2.44 35.80 15.72
N GLU A 26 -2.78 34.61 15.22
CA GLU A 26 -3.28 34.45 13.87
C GLU A 26 -4.81 34.57 13.88
N SER A 27 -5.35 35.47 13.04
CA SER A 27 -6.80 35.59 12.84
C SER A 27 -7.20 34.92 11.53
N TYR A 28 -8.35 34.25 11.53
CA TYR A 28 -8.94 33.58 10.36
C TYR A 28 -10.30 34.18 10.05
N VAL A 29 -10.64 34.31 8.76
CA VAL A 29 -11.95 34.69 8.27
C VAL A 29 -12.52 33.58 7.42
N HIS A 30 -13.79 33.27 7.62
CA HIS A 30 -14.54 32.23 6.93
C HIS A 30 -15.72 32.86 6.18
N GLY A 31 -16.24 32.22 5.16
CA GLY A 31 -17.42 32.60 4.41
C GLY A 31 -17.71 31.64 3.25
N ILE A 32 -18.72 31.93 2.45
CA ILE A 32 -19.13 31.13 1.31
C ILE A 32 -19.00 32.00 0.05
N VAL A 33 -18.41 31.43 -1.02
CA VAL A 33 -18.40 32.05 -2.33
C VAL A 33 -19.51 31.47 -3.19
N THR A 34 -20.35 32.33 -3.77
CA THR A 34 -21.52 31.95 -4.60
C THR A 34 -21.49 32.62 -5.96
N ASP A 35 -22.19 32.04 -6.95
CA ASP A 35 -22.47 32.64 -8.26
C ASP A 35 -23.53 33.74 -8.07
N ALA A 36 -23.26 34.96 -8.51
CA ALA A 36 -24.16 36.14 -8.36
C ALA A 36 -25.54 35.94 -9.00
N LYS A 37 -25.67 35.11 -10.05
CA LYS A 37 -26.90 34.88 -10.80
C LYS A 37 -27.68 33.65 -10.32
N SER A 38 -27.01 32.55 -10.05
CA SER A 38 -27.66 31.30 -9.64
C SER A 38 -27.74 31.10 -8.13
N GLY A 39 -27.00 31.88 -7.32
CA GLY A 39 -26.86 31.68 -5.89
C GLY A 39 -26.16 30.38 -5.49
N GLU A 40 -25.69 29.58 -6.46
CA GLU A 40 -25.02 28.32 -6.18
C GLU A 40 -23.62 28.54 -5.61
N PRO A 41 -23.19 27.74 -4.59
CA PRO A 41 -21.86 27.85 -4.03
C PRO A 41 -20.81 27.48 -5.07
N LEU A 42 -19.76 28.31 -5.17
CA LEU A 42 -18.64 28.14 -6.09
C LEU A 42 -17.48 27.43 -5.40
N MET A 43 -17.18 26.21 -5.84
CA MET A 43 -16.01 25.48 -5.43
C MET A 43 -14.75 25.89 -6.19
N SER A 44 -13.59 25.68 -5.57
CA SER A 44 -12.27 25.93 -6.19
C SER A 44 -12.05 27.40 -6.58
N VAL A 45 -12.72 28.33 -5.89
CA VAL A 45 -12.41 29.74 -6.00
C VAL A 45 -11.10 30.01 -5.28
N SER A 46 -10.16 30.60 -5.99
CA SER A 46 -8.90 31.06 -5.41
C SER A 46 -9.14 32.28 -4.53
N CYS A 47 -8.94 32.14 -3.22
CA CYS A 47 -9.07 33.19 -2.22
C CYS A 47 -7.68 33.61 -1.77
N ARG A 48 -7.25 34.83 -2.04
CA ARG A 48 -5.89 35.30 -1.83
C ARG A 48 -5.87 36.57 -1.02
N THR A 49 -4.91 36.72 -0.11
CA THR A 49 -4.71 37.97 0.61
C THR A 49 -3.42 38.66 0.20
N TYR A 50 -3.45 39.96 0.13
CA TYR A 50 -2.34 40.78 -0.34
C TYR A 50 -2.04 41.94 0.64
N ASP A 51 -0.78 42.35 0.69
CA ASP A 51 -0.39 43.60 1.36
C ASP A 51 -0.71 44.83 0.48
N LYS A 52 -0.44 46.02 1.03
CA LYS A 52 -0.64 47.30 0.31
C LYS A 52 0.21 47.44 -0.96
N ASN A 53 1.27 46.68 -1.10
CA ASN A 53 2.14 46.67 -2.26
C ASN A 53 1.77 45.59 -3.30
N GLY A 54 0.67 44.87 -3.10
CA GLY A 54 0.25 43.78 -3.99
C GLY A 54 1.02 42.48 -3.83
N LYS A 55 1.80 42.30 -2.76
CA LYS A 55 2.50 41.07 -2.44
C LYS A 55 1.56 40.08 -1.81
N LEU A 56 1.49 38.86 -2.35
CA LEU A 56 0.68 37.76 -1.82
C LEU A 56 1.12 37.36 -0.43
N LEU A 57 0.20 37.35 0.51
CA LEU A 57 0.44 36.99 1.92
C LEU A 57 -0.09 35.60 2.25
N THR A 58 -1.37 35.31 1.94
CA THR A 58 -1.99 34.02 2.22
C THR A 58 -2.89 33.59 1.06
N PHE A 59 -3.19 32.30 1.01
CA PHE A 59 -4.00 31.69 -0.04
C PHE A 59 -4.91 30.61 0.56
N GLY A 60 -6.14 30.57 0.06
CA GLY A 60 -7.12 29.54 0.34
C GLY A 60 -7.90 29.18 -0.92
N ILE A 61 -8.63 28.08 -0.91
CA ILE A 61 -9.55 27.67 -1.99
C ILE A 61 -10.88 27.33 -1.36
N SER A 62 -11.99 27.74 -1.99
CA SER A 62 -13.32 27.37 -1.54
C SER A 62 -13.55 25.86 -1.75
N ASP A 63 -14.20 25.22 -0.79
CA ASP A 63 -14.58 23.81 -0.84
C ASP A 63 -15.80 23.56 -1.76
N VAL A 64 -16.31 22.32 -1.75
CA VAL A 64 -17.49 21.92 -2.56
C VAL A 64 -18.77 22.67 -2.22
N ASP A 65 -18.86 23.19 -1.00
CA ASP A 65 -19.97 24.03 -0.52
C ASP A 65 -19.70 25.54 -0.75
N GLY A 66 -18.63 25.88 -1.49
CA GLY A 66 -18.20 27.25 -1.69
C GLY A 66 -17.54 27.90 -0.47
N LYS A 67 -17.32 27.17 0.62
CA LYS A 67 -16.75 27.74 1.84
C LYS A 67 -15.25 27.95 1.68
N TYR A 68 -14.81 29.10 2.17
CA TYR A 68 -13.40 29.45 2.20
C TYR A 68 -12.95 29.77 3.64
N MET A 69 -11.67 29.59 3.89
CA MET A 69 -11.00 30.06 5.09
C MET A 69 -9.73 30.77 4.68
N LEU A 70 -9.60 32.02 5.09
CA LEU A 70 -8.42 32.83 4.88
C LEU A 70 -7.76 33.21 6.19
N ARG A 71 -6.45 32.98 6.24
CA ARG A 71 -5.62 33.48 7.32
C ARG A 71 -5.27 34.94 7.05
N LEU A 72 -5.61 35.83 8.00
CA LEU A 72 -5.24 37.24 7.96
C LEU A 72 -3.92 37.44 8.72
N SER A 73 -2.92 38.00 8.07
CA SER A 73 -1.72 38.50 8.73
C SER A 73 -1.84 39.98 9.04
N ALA A 74 -1.10 40.47 10.03
CA ALA A 74 -1.14 41.87 10.45
C ALA A 74 -0.90 42.91 9.32
N ASN A 75 -0.25 42.50 8.22
CA ASN A 75 0.06 43.37 7.08
C ASN A 75 -0.92 43.19 5.91
N CYS A 76 -2.04 42.47 6.08
CA CYS A 76 -3.01 42.24 5.03
C CYS A 76 -3.81 43.52 4.75
N SER A 77 -3.95 43.87 3.45
CA SER A 77 -4.68 45.07 2.99
C SER A 77 -6.00 44.70 2.32
N TYR A 78 -5.99 43.68 1.46
CA TYR A 78 -7.21 43.23 0.78
C TYR A 78 -7.14 41.73 0.50
N ALA A 79 -8.31 41.11 0.29
CA ALA A 79 -8.47 39.77 -0.22
C ALA A 79 -9.03 39.81 -1.65
N GLU A 80 -8.56 38.90 -2.51
CA GLU A 80 -9.02 38.72 -3.88
C GLU A 80 -9.59 37.31 -4.05
N PHE A 81 -10.81 37.23 -4.56
CA PHE A 81 -11.54 36.02 -4.89
C PHE A 81 -11.60 35.84 -6.41
N LYS A 82 -11.08 34.77 -6.95
CA LYS A 82 -10.99 34.56 -8.39
C LYS A 82 -11.28 33.11 -8.77
N SER A 83 -12.10 32.93 -9.79
CA SER A 83 -12.39 31.65 -10.41
C SER A 83 -12.41 31.79 -11.93
N ILE A 84 -12.14 30.68 -12.64
CA ILE A 84 -12.20 30.71 -14.14
C ILE A 84 -13.66 30.93 -14.56
N GLY A 85 -13.88 31.86 -15.44
CA GLY A 85 -15.22 32.24 -15.93
C GLY A 85 -15.96 33.23 -15.04
N TYR A 86 -15.27 33.82 -14.04
CA TYR A 86 -15.81 34.82 -13.14
C TYR A 86 -14.90 36.04 -13.06
N LYS A 87 -15.48 37.20 -12.88
CA LYS A 87 -14.75 38.44 -12.58
C LYS A 87 -14.08 38.32 -11.21
N GLY A 88 -12.81 38.69 -11.12
CA GLY A 88 -12.12 38.75 -9.83
C GLY A 88 -12.77 39.78 -8.92
N HIS A 89 -13.10 39.41 -7.69
CA HIS A 89 -13.68 40.27 -6.66
C HIS A 89 -12.66 40.58 -5.58
N ARG A 90 -12.44 41.86 -5.26
CA ARG A 90 -11.52 42.34 -4.24
C ARG A 90 -12.27 42.96 -3.10
N ILE A 91 -11.92 42.55 -1.87
CA ILE A 91 -12.53 43.06 -0.64
C ILE A 91 -11.41 43.59 0.27
N SER A 92 -11.60 44.83 0.79
CA SER A 92 -10.68 45.37 1.80
C SER A 92 -10.73 44.52 3.07
N VAL A 93 -9.57 44.31 3.72
CA VAL A 93 -9.52 43.58 5.00
C VAL A 93 -10.38 44.23 6.08
N ALA A 94 -10.53 45.56 6.06
CA ALA A 94 -11.41 46.26 6.99
C ALA A 94 -12.91 45.88 6.85
N SER A 95 -13.31 45.31 5.72
CA SER A 95 -14.68 44.85 5.43
C SER A 95 -14.85 43.34 5.55
N LEU A 96 -13.79 42.62 5.87
CA LEU A 96 -13.82 41.17 6.04
C LEU A 96 -14.03 40.83 7.52
N HIS A 97 -15.16 40.19 7.80
CA HIS A 97 -15.51 39.68 9.12
C HIS A 97 -15.68 38.18 9.06
N ASP A 98 -15.71 37.53 10.21
CA ASP A 98 -16.05 36.10 10.25
C ASP A 98 -17.47 35.89 9.71
N ASN A 99 -17.64 34.91 8.77
CA ASN A 99 -18.83 34.67 7.93
C ASN A 99 -19.06 35.69 6.81
N SER A 100 -18.03 36.30 6.25
CA SER A 100 -18.16 37.16 5.05
C SER A 100 -18.44 36.31 3.80
N ASP A 101 -19.67 36.33 3.33
CA ASP A 101 -20.03 35.66 2.08
C ASP A 101 -19.65 36.53 0.87
N VAL A 102 -19.17 35.90 -0.20
CA VAL A 102 -18.69 36.57 -1.40
C VAL A 102 -19.45 36.08 -2.61
N THR A 103 -19.93 37.00 -3.47
CA THR A 103 -20.56 36.65 -4.72
C THR A 103 -19.65 36.98 -5.89
N LEU A 104 -19.54 36.08 -6.90
CA LEU A 104 -18.77 36.31 -8.09
C LEU A 104 -19.69 36.44 -9.32
N GLU A 105 -19.49 37.49 -10.10
CA GLU A 105 -20.17 37.68 -11.39
C GLU A 105 -19.47 36.88 -12.49
N ARG A 106 -20.24 36.26 -13.37
CA ARG A 106 -19.67 35.59 -14.55
C ARG A 106 -19.01 36.58 -15.48
N ASP A 107 -17.80 36.24 -15.92
CA ASP A 107 -17.06 37.02 -16.92
C ASP A 107 -17.38 36.50 -18.34
N ALA A 108 -18.09 37.29 -19.13
CA ALA A 108 -18.43 36.94 -20.49
C ALA A 108 -17.34 37.33 -21.51
N VAL A 109 -16.07 37.40 -21.09
CA VAL A 109 -14.99 37.75 -22.02
C VAL A 109 -14.76 36.60 -23.01
N ALA A 110 -15.00 36.89 -24.30
CA ALA A 110 -14.55 36.02 -25.40
C ALA A 110 -13.03 35.84 -25.29
N LEU A 111 -12.60 34.61 -25.06
CA LEU A 111 -11.19 34.25 -24.98
C LEU A 111 -10.53 34.54 -26.34
N GLN A 112 -9.69 35.57 -26.40
CA GLN A 112 -8.64 35.63 -27.42
C GLN A 112 -7.79 34.37 -27.26
N GLU A 113 -7.37 33.77 -28.36
CA GLU A 113 -6.50 32.61 -28.41
C GLU A 113 -5.18 32.93 -27.69
N VAL A 114 -5.18 32.66 -26.37
CA VAL A 114 -3.97 32.81 -25.57
C VAL A 114 -3.22 31.50 -25.75
N THR A 115 -2.06 31.58 -26.36
CA THR A 115 -1.06 30.50 -26.31
C THR A 115 -0.69 30.33 -24.84
N VAL A 116 -1.41 29.48 -24.13
CA VAL A 116 -1.17 29.21 -22.72
C VAL A 116 0.13 28.41 -22.64
N ASN A 117 1.20 29.04 -22.19
CA ASN A 117 2.41 28.37 -21.82
C ASN A 117 2.10 27.64 -20.50
N ILE A 118 1.61 26.42 -20.61
CA ILE A 118 1.17 25.59 -19.48
C ILE A 118 2.40 25.27 -18.63
N LYS A 119 2.49 25.84 -17.44
CA LYS A 119 3.53 25.49 -16.49
C LYS A 119 3.32 24.03 -16.07
N PRO A 120 4.34 23.16 -16.19
CA PRO A 120 4.21 21.75 -15.82
C PRO A 120 3.80 21.57 -14.37
N ILE A 121 4.35 22.41 -13.49
CA ILE A 121 4.12 22.36 -12.04
C ILE A 121 3.85 23.77 -11.54
N GLU A 122 2.78 23.92 -10.79
CA GLU A 122 2.44 25.15 -10.06
C GLU A 122 2.42 24.85 -8.57
N VAL A 123 3.14 25.66 -7.79
CA VAL A 123 3.21 25.51 -6.33
C VAL A 123 2.50 26.66 -5.67
N HIS A 124 1.48 26.36 -4.87
CA HIS A 124 0.70 27.32 -4.10
C HIS A 124 0.76 26.92 -2.62
N LYS A 125 1.68 27.52 -1.85
CA LYS A 125 1.95 27.18 -0.44
C LYS A 125 2.05 25.66 -0.20
N ASP A 126 0.99 25.05 0.31
CA ASP A 126 0.90 23.65 0.67
C ASP A 126 0.27 22.78 -0.44
N THR A 127 0.02 23.33 -1.63
CA THR A 127 -0.57 22.61 -2.76
C THR A 127 0.32 22.67 -3.98
N ILE A 128 0.65 21.51 -4.51
CA ILE A 128 1.40 21.34 -5.75
C ILE A 128 0.45 20.81 -6.80
N ASN A 129 0.28 21.57 -7.89
CA ASN A 129 -0.54 21.21 -9.03
C ASN A 129 0.33 20.71 -10.17
N TYR A 130 0.20 19.45 -10.55
CA TYR A 130 0.83 18.87 -11.73
C TYR A 130 -0.14 18.95 -12.91
N ASN A 131 0.23 19.68 -13.95
CA ASN A 131 -0.56 19.74 -15.16
C ASN A 131 -0.30 18.52 -16.03
N ILE A 132 -1.31 17.67 -16.19
CA ILE A 132 -1.18 16.37 -16.85
C ILE A 132 -0.72 16.49 -18.30
N ALA A 133 -1.12 17.55 -19.01
CA ALA A 133 -0.71 17.76 -20.40
C ALA A 133 0.81 17.89 -20.60
N ALA A 134 1.56 18.28 -19.54
CA ALA A 134 3.00 18.40 -19.59
C ALA A 134 3.75 17.09 -19.29
N PHE A 135 3.10 16.11 -18.64
CA PHE A 135 3.70 14.83 -18.24
C PHE A 135 3.18 13.64 -19.04
N LYS A 136 2.00 13.83 -19.69
CA LYS A 136 1.35 12.78 -20.49
C LYS A 136 2.13 12.52 -21.77
N ASP A 137 2.41 11.24 -22.03
CA ASP A 137 2.90 10.73 -23.31
C ASP A 137 1.74 10.12 -24.13
N VAL A 138 1.99 9.87 -25.41
CA VAL A 138 1.00 9.31 -26.35
C VAL A 138 0.46 7.95 -25.91
N ASN A 139 1.27 7.19 -25.17
CA ASN A 139 0.93 5.85 -24.73
C ASN A 139 0.29 5.79 -23.35
N ASP A 140 0.23 6.91 -22.64
CA ASP A 140 -0.41 6.94 -21.34
C ASP A 140 -1.93 6.89 -21.54
N LYS A 141 -2.53 5.80 -21.11
CA LYS A 141 -3.97 5.55 -21.25
C LYS A 141 -4.70 5.73 -19.93
N LYS A 142 -4.08 5.31 -18.84
CA LYS A 142 -4.66 5.32 -17.50
C LYS A 142 -3.94 6.33 -16.60
N LEU A 143 -4.61 6.75 -15.55
CA LEU A 143 -4.05 7.70 -14.59
C LEU A 143 -2.73 7.22 -13.99
N VAL A 144 -2.60 5.92 -13.70
CA VAL A 144 -1.39 5.32 -13.13
C VAL A 144 -0.15 5.53 -13.99
N ASP A 145 -0.31 5.56 -15.32
CA ASP A 145 0.81 5.72 -16.26
C ASP A 145 1.48 7.08 -16.08
N VAL A 146 0.70 8.10 -15.78
CA VAL A 146 1.20 9.45 -15.55
C VAL A 146 1.62 9.65 -14.10
N LEU A 147 0.91 9.09 -13.11
CA LEU A 147 1.29 9.20 -11.69
C LEU A 147 2.73 8.73 -11.44
N LYS A 148 3.16 7.66 -12.09
CA LYS A 148 4.53 7.13 -12.01
C LYS A 148 5.61 8.09 -12.54
N LYS A 149 5.21 9.12 -13.29
CA LYS A 149 6.12 10.12 -13.89
C LYS A 149 6.14 11.45 -13.13
N LEU A 150 5.23 11.62 -12.16
CA LEU A 150 5.12 12.87 -11.41
C LEU A 150 6.19 12.93 -10.31
N PRO A 151 7.01 14.00 -10.24
CA PRO A 151 8.06 14.13 -9.24
C PRO A 151 7.54 14.00 -7.80
N GLY A 152 8.17 13.15 -7.01
CA GLY A 152 7.83 12.92 -5.62
C GLY A 152 6.62 12.00 -5.40
N ILE A 153 5.95 11.54 -6.46
CA ILE A 153 4.89 10.52 -6.39
C ILE A 153 5.51 9.17 -6.80
N GLU A 154 5.28 8.16 -6.00
CA GLU A 154 5.67 6.79 -6.29
C GLU A 154 4.41 5.91 -6.27
N VAL A 155 4.33 4.97 -7.21
CA VAL A 155 3.27 3.97 -7.27
C VAL A 155 3.94 2.60 -7.30
N ASP A 156 3.69 1.80 -6.25
CA ASP A 156 4.25 0.46 -6.18
C ASP A 156 3.50 -0.54 -7.10
N GLU A 157 3.97 -1.78 -7.15
CA GLU A 157 3.37 -2.84 -7.98
C GLU A 157 1.93 -3.16 -7.56
N ALA A 158 1.59 -3.00 -6.29
CA ALA A 158 0.23 -3.17 -5.78
C ALA A 158 -0.69 -1.97 -6.06
N GLY A 159 -0.18 -0.90 -6.70
CA GLY A 159 -0.92 0.33 -7.01
C GLY A 159 -1.05 1.30 -5.84
N ARG A 160 -0.31 1.09 -4.74
CA ARG A 160 -0.26 2.03 -3.62
C ARG A 160 0.52 3.27 -3.99
N VAL A 161 -0.08 4.43 -3.75
CA VAL A 161 0.54 5.73 -4.00
C VAL A 161 1.20 6.25 -2.74
N THR A 162 2.45 6.67 -2.85
CA THR A 162 3.17 7.43 -1.81
C THR A 162 3.60 8.78 -2.34
N TYR A 163 3.77 9.74 -1.45
CA TYR A 163 4.31 11.05 -1.76
C TYR A 163 5.51 11.35 -0.86
N LYS A 164 6.68 11.62 -1.47
CA LYS A 164 7.96 11.80 -0.77
C LYS A 164 8.23 10.67 0.25
N GLY A 165 7.96 9.42 -0.17
CA GLY A 165 8.16 8.22 0.64
C GLY A 165 7.12 7.98 1.75
N ASN A 166 6.12 8.86 1.92
CA ASN A 166 5.05 8.70 2.90
C ASN A 166 3.74 8.28 2.21
N SER A 167 2.95 7.44 2.87
CA SER A 167 1.59 7.13 2.42
C SER A 167 0.73 8.40 2.38
N ILE A 168 -0.16 8.49 1.39
CA ILE A 168 -1.11 9.61 1.30
C ILE A 168 -2.24 9.46 2.32
N ASN A 169 -2.82 10.58 2.76
CA ASN A 169 -4.00 10.59 3.63
C ASN A 169 -5.26 10.11 2.92
N SER A 170 -5.43 10.54 1.67
CA SER A 170 -6.65 10.33 0.91
C SER A 170 -6.36 10.48 -0.57
N PHE A 171 -7.08 9.71 -1.39
CA PHE A 171 -7.14 9.85 -2.83
C PHE A 171 -8.53 10.32 -3.23
N ASN A 172 -8.61 11.53 -3.75
CA ASN A 172 -9.87 12.18 -4.08
C ASN A 172 -10.01 12.40 -5.59
N ILE A 173 -11.26 12.37 -6.08
CA ILE A 173 -11.62 12.79 -7.41
C ILE A 173 -12.61 13.95 -7.26
N GLU A 174 -12.27 15.13 -7.80
CA GLU A 174 -13.06 16.36 -7.63
C GLU A 174 -13.41 16.66 -6.15
N GLY A 175 -12.43 16.42 -5.25
CA GLY A 175 -12.54 16.68 -3.82
C GLY A 175 -13.29 15.64 -3.00
N GLN A 176 -13.73 14.52 -3.58
CA GLN A 176 -14.42 13.43 -2.87
C GLN A 176 -13.63 12.13 -2.94
N SER A 177 -13.62 11.38 -1.85
CA SER A 177 -13.04 10.05 -1.79
C SER A 177 -14.08 9.01 -2.22
N LEU A 178 -14.09 8.64 -3.52
CA LEU A 178 -15.01 7.63 -4.07
C LEU A 178 -14.65 6.20 -3.65
N LEU A 179 -13.38 5.90 -3.53
CA LEU A 179 -12.86 4.53 -3.41
C LEU A 179 -12.24 4.24 -2.05
N GLY A 180 -12.04 5.27 -1.19
CA GLY A 180 -11.28 5.10 0.04
C GLY A 180 -9.88 4.53 -0.23
N ASN A 181 -9.53 3.49 0.49
CA ASN A 181 -8.22 2.84 0.37
C ASN A 181 -8.09 1.88 -0.84
N ARG A 182 -9.16 1.73 -1.65
CA ARG A 182 -9.13 0.93 -2.91
C ARG A 182 -8.94 1.81 -4.15
N TYR A 183 -8.25 2.92 -4.03
CA TYR A 183 -8.04 3.90 -5.10
C TYR A 183 -7.24 3.36 -6.30
N ASN A 184 -6.57 2.20 -6.17
CA ASN A 184 -5.96 1.47 -7.27
C ASN A 184 -6.95 1.16 -8.39
N GLN A 185 -8.24 0.95 -8.08
CA GLN A 185 -9.27 0.81 -9.10
C GLN A 185 -9.37 2.08 -9.97
N ALA A 186 -9.35 3.27 -9.36
CA ALA A 186 -9.38 4.52 -10.14
C ALA A 186 -8.07 4.77 -10.88
N THR A 187 -6.91 4.54 -10.24
CA THR A 187 -5.62 4.78 -10.90
C THR A 187 -5.43 3.89 -12.13
N ASN A 188 -5.90 2.65 -12.08
CA ASN A 188 -5.81 1.68 -13.18
C ASN A 188 -6.98 1.74 -14.19
N SER A 189 -8.09 2.43 -13.87
CA SER A 189 -9.27 2.44 -14.73
C SER A 189 -9.62 3.82 -15.28
N LEU A 190 -9.24 4.92 -14.59
CA LEU A 190 -9.58 6.27 -15.03
C LEU A 190 -8.78 6.65 -16.28
N PRO A 191 -9.46 6.95 -17.42
CA PRO A 191 -8.78 7.40 -18.64
C PRO A 191 -8.02 8.70 -18.39
N ILE A 192 -6.75 8.75 -18.76
CA ILE A 192 -5.92 9.95 -18.53
C ILE A 192 -6.42 11.16 -19.32
N ASP A 193 -7.14 10.95 -20.42
CA ASP A 193 -7.72 12.02 -21.21
C ASP A 193 -8.78 12.82 -20.47
N ALA A 194 -9.42 12.23 -19.47
CA ALA A 194 -10.39 12.92 -18.62
C ALA A 194 -9.72 13.81 -17.57
N VAL A 195 -8.42 13.61 -17.29
CA VAL A 195 -7.72 14.29 -16.20
C VAL A 195 -7.08 15.60 -16.68
N ALA A 196 -7.31 16.67 -15.95
CA ALA A 196 -6.68 17.99 -16.20
C ALA A 196 -5.42 18.14 -15.35
N GLN A 197 -5.53 17.87 -14.05
CA GLN A 197 -4.46 18.10 -13.07
C GLN A 197 -4.49 17.03 -11.98
N VAL A 198 -3.30 16.76 -11.42
CA VAL A 198 -3.13 16.07 -10.14
C VAL A 198 -2.67 17.10 -9.12
N GLN A 199 -3.44 17.27 -8.08
CA GLN A 199 -3.14 18.18 -6.98
C GLN A 199 -2.61 17.37 -5.80
N VAL A 200 -1.49 17.77 -5.23
CA VAL A 200 -0.93 17.25 -4.00
C VAL A 200 -1.06 18.34 -2.94
N MET A 201 -1.93 18.12 -1.98
CA MET A 201 -2.10 19.00 -0.82
C MET A 201 -1.20 18.47 0.30
N GLU A 202 -0.09 19.14 0.52
CA GLU A 202 0.87 18.81 1.59
C GLU A 202 0.28 19.22 2.95
N HIS A 203 0.59 18.47 4.00
CA HIS A 203 0.13 18.76 5.38
C HIS A 203 -1.39 18.88 5.51
N ASP A 204 -2.15 18.21 4.63
CA ASP A 204 -3.60 18.29 4.66
C ASP A 204 -4.19 17.60 5.90
N GLN A 205 -5.06 18.34 6.61
CA GLN A 205 -5.89 17.80 7.68
C GLN A 205 -7.31 17.57 7.14
N PRO A 206 -7.65 16.32 6.73
CA PRO A 206 -8.95 16.04 6.11
C PRO A 206 -10.12 16.21 7.11
N ILE A 207 -9.89 16.02 8.40
CA ILE A 207 -10.92 16.12 9.44
C ILE A 207 -11.12 17.59 9.79
N ARG A 208 -12.28 18.16 9.44
CA ARG A 208 -12.57 19.58 9.67
C ARG A 208 -12.54 19.98 11.16
N ALA A 209 -12.98 19.10 12.03
CA ALA A 209 -12.95 19.31 13.49
C ALA A 209 -11.53 19.44 14.07
N LEU A 210 -10.49 18.97 13.33
CA LEU A 210 -9.09 19.02 13.75
C LEU A 210 -8.27 20.09 13.02
N ARG A 211 -8.82 20.76 12.02
CA ARG A 211 -8.11 21.79 11.24
C ARG A 211 -7.66 22.93 12.16
N GLY A 212 -6.40 23.32 12.02
CA GLY A 212 -5.77 24.35 12.86
C GLY A 212 -5.48 23.92 14.31
N LYS A 213 -5.89 22.72 14.72
CA LYS A 213 -5.70 22.19 16.08
C LYS A 213 -4.69 21.05 16.14
N VAL A 214 -4.72 20.15 15.17
CA VAL A 214 -3.83 18.99 15.08
C VAL A 214 -3.09 19.05 13.75
N LEU A 215 -1.77 18.89 13.79
CA LEU A 215 -0.93 18.84 12.59
C LEU A 215 -1.15 17.53 11.84
N SER A 216 -1.10 17.60 10.51
CA SER A 216 -0.95 16.44 9.63
C SER A 216 0.38 16.56 8.90
N ASP A 217 1.13 15.47 8.82
CA ASP A 217 2.39 15.37 8.07
C ASP A 217 2.24 14.63 6.75
N LYS A 218 1.01 14.25 6.41
CA LYS A 218 0.67 13.53 5.18
C LYS A 218 0.08 14.43 4.12
N ALA A 219 0.18 13.98 2.88
CA ALA A 219 -0.42 14.64 1.74
C ALA A 219 -1.74 13.98 1.32
N THR A 220 -2.64 14.76 0.75
CA THR A 220 -3.84 14.29 0.04
C THR A 220 -3.65 14.49 -1.46
N LEU A 221 -3.91 13.44 -2.24
CA LEU A 221 -4.00 13.53 -3.69
C LEU A 221 -5.44 13.86 -4.12
N ASN A 222 -5.59 14.82 -5.02
CA ASN A 222 -6.88 15.16 -5.62
C ASN A 222 -6.77 15.23 -7.15
N ILE A 223 -7.58 14.45 -7.83
CA ILE A 223 -7.65 14.37 -9.29
C ILE A 223 -8.69 15.37 -9.78
N LYS A 224 -8.26 16.32 -10.60
CA LYS A 224 -9.15 17.27 -11.27
C LYS A 224 -9.45 16.81 -12.69
N LEU A 225 -10.73 16.76 -13.02
CA LEU A 225 -11.18 16.41 -14.36
C LEU A 225 -11.28 17.65 -15.24
N LYS A 226 -11.12 17.45 -16.55
CA LYS A 226 -11.44 18.47 -17.55
C LYS A 226 -12.94 18.78 -17.52
N SER A 227 -13.32 20.00 -17.86
CA SER A 227 -14.72 20.47 -17.87
C SER A 227 -15.66 19.55 -18.64
N ASP A 228 -15.19 19.02 -19.78
CA ASP A 228 -16.00 18.22 -20.71
C ASP A 228 -16.40 16.85 -20.14
N TYR A 229 -15.71 16.38 -19.12
CA TYR A 229 -15.95 15.08 -18.47
C TYR A 229 -16.75 15.21 -17.16
N LYS A 230 -16.91 16.43 -16.62
CA LYS A 230 -17.67 16.63 -15.37
C LYS A 230 -19.15 16.38 -15.58
N ALA A 231 -19.76 15.62 -14.66
CA ALA A 231 -21.16 15.22 -14.62
C ALA A 231 -21.67 14.38 -15.81
N LYS A 232 -20.83 14.10 -16.80
CA LYS A 232 -21.15 13.21 -17.93
C LYS A 232 -20.72 11.77 -17.61
N MET A 233 -21.35 10.82 -18.27
CA MET A 233 -20.87 9.44 -18.31
C MET A 233 -19.74 9.37 -19.35
N PHE A 234 -18.62 8.79 -18.99
CA PHE A 234 -17.49 8.51 -19.86
C PHE A 234 -16.82 7.20 -19.44
N GLY A 235 -16.05 6.63 -20.31
CA GLY A 235 -15.38 5.37 -20.03
C GLY A 235 -14.71 4.78 -21.24
N GLU A 236 -14.30 3.55 -21.08
CA GLU A 236 -13.64 2.75 -22.09
C GLU A 236 -14.19 1.32 -22.07
N LEU A 237 -14.42 0.79 -23.24
CA LEU A 237 -14.67 -0.64 -23.44
C LEU A 237 -13.59 -1.18 -24.37
N SER A 238 -12.83 -2.17 -23.93
CA SER A 238 -11.82 -2.85 -24.70
C SER A 238 -12.15 -4.34 -24.76
N ALA A 239 -12.11 -4.91 -25.95
CA ALA A 239 -12.28 -6.34 -26.16
C ALA A 239 -11.18 -6.86 -27.09
N GLY A 240 -10.52 -7.94 -26.68
CA GLY A 240 -9.47 -8.59 -27.44
C GLY A 240 -9.67 -10.08 -27.55
N GLY A 241 -9.28 -10.63 -28.69
CA GLY A 241 -9.21 -12.06 -28.97
C GLY A 241 -7.87 -12.42 -29.59
N GLY A 242 -7.42 -13.65 -29.37
CA GLY A 242 -6.12 -14.08 -29.86
C GLY A 242 -5.89 -15.57 -29.72
N TYR A 243 -4.65 -15.94 -29.92
CA TYR A 243 -4.23 -17.34 -29.85
C TYR A 243 -2.80 -17.46 -29.30
N GLY A 244 -2.56 -18.51 -28.56
CA GLY A 244 -1.27 -18.98 -28.05
C GLY A 244 -1.38 -20.49 -27.85
N ASP A 245 -1.07 -21.00 -26.67
CA ASP A 245 -1.32 -22.40 -26.32
C ASP A 245 -2.81 -22.74 -26.30
N GLU A 246 -3.65 -21.75 -26.09
CA GLU A 246 -5.14 -21.83 -26.16
C GLU A 246 -5.70 -20.54 -26.80
N ALA A 247 -7.01 -20.52 -27.10
CA ALA A 247 -7.70 -19.30 -27.52
C ALA A 247 -7.67 -18.27 -26.38
N LEU A 248 -7.24 -17.05 -26.70
CA LEU A 248 -7.07 -15.96 -25.75
C LEU A 248 -8.22 -14.97 -25.82
N TRP A 249 -8.58 -14.41 -24.66
CA TRP A 249 -9.48 -13.26 -24.55
C TRP A 249 -9.02 -12.28 -23.48
N ASN A 250 -9.32 -11.01 -23.72
CA ASN A 250 -9.16 -9.94 -22.74
C ASN A 250 -10.27 -8.90 -22.94
N VAL A 251 -11.10 -8.68 -21.93
CA VAL A 251 -12.16 -7.68 -21.93
C VAL A 251 -11.99 -6.78 -20.73
N ASP A 252 -11.97 -5.47 -20.95
CA ASP A 252 -11.90 -4.42 -19.93
C ASP A 252 -13.00 -3.39 -20.21
N GLY A 253 -13.93 -3.24 -19.28
CA GLY A 253 -15.00 -2.25 -19.33
C GLY A 253 -14.92 -1.34 -18.11
N THR A 254 -14.86 -0.03 -18.33
CA THR A 254 -14.91 0.99 -17.30
C THR A 254 -15.93 2.05 -17.67
N ALA A 255 -16.83 2.38 -16.73
CA ALA A 255 -17.79 3.47 -16.85
C ALA A 255 -17.67 4.39 -15.62
N VAL A 256 -17.52 5.68 -15.86
CA VAL A 256 -17.29 6.70 -14.84
C VAL A 256 -18.28 7.83 -14.99
N ARG A 257 -18.83 8.29 -13.88
CA ARG A 257 -19.63 9.53 -13.81
C ARG A 257 -19.26 10.27 -12.53
N ILE A 258 -18.66 11.43 -12.67
CA ILE A 258 -18.24 12.28 -11.55
C ILE A 258 -19.08 13.55 -11.58
N ALA A 259 -20.16 13.58 -10.82
CA ALA A 259 -20.99 14.74 -10.59
C ALA A 259 -20.82 15.26 -9.17
N ARG A 260 -21.23 16.50 -8.90
CA ARG A 260 -21.03 17.15 -7.61
C ARG A 260 -21.61 16.38 -6.42
N LYS A 261 -22.81 15.81 -6.55
CA LYS A 261 -23.48 15.07 -5.44
C LYS A 261 -23.32 13.57 -5.55
N ASN A 262 -23.07 13.05 -6.75
CA ASN A 262 -23.02 11.61 -7.00
C ASN A 262 -21.82 11.29 -7.86
N GLN A 263 -21.04 10.33 -7.42
CA GLN A 263 -19.94 9.76 -8.18
C GLN A 263 -20.17 8.26 -8.36
N LEU A 264 -19.87 7.75 -9.54
CA LEU A 264 -19.98 6.34 -9.90
C LEU A 264 -18.73 5.92 -10.67
N LEU A 265 -18.18 4.78 -10.29
CA LEU A 265 -17.17 4.04 -11.05
C LEU A 265 -17.61 2.57 -11.11
N ALA A 266 -17.90 2.07 -12.29
CA ALA A 266 -18.17 0.66 -12.56
C ALA A 266 -17.05 0.08 -13.41
N THR A 267 -16.58 -1.11 -13.06
CA THR A 267 -15.53 -1.85 -13.79
C THR A 267 -15.96 -3.29 -14.01
N LEU A 268 -15.67 -3.83 -15.17
CA LEU A 268 -15.80 -5.24 -15.50
C LEU A 268 -14.59 -5.69 -16.30
N GLN A 269 -13.91 -6.70 -15.83
CA GLN A 269 -12.71 -7.21 -16.46
C GLN A 269 -12.75 -8.73 -16.50
N THR A 270 -12.31 -9.31 -17.61
CA THR A 270 -12.12 -10.75 -17.71
C THR A 270 -11.00 -11.06 -18.69
N ASN A 271 -10.16 -12.01 -18.37
CA ASN A 271 -9.07 -12.42 -19.23
C ASN A 271 -8.57 -13.84 -18.94
N ASN A 272 -7.83 -14.39 -19.92
CA ASN A 272 -6.97 -15.56 -19.75
C ASN A 272 -5.53 -15.29 -20.24
N THR A 273 -5.09 -14.05 -20.21
CA THR A 273 -3.80 -13.57 -20.73
C THR A 273 -2.74 -13.40 -19.65
N GLY A 274 -2.86 -14.09 -18.51
CA GLY A 274 -1.93 -14.01 -17.39
C GLY A 274 -2.11 -12.82 -16.47
N ASN A 275 -3.04 -11.89 -16.76
CA ASN A 275 -3.32 -10.76 -15.90
C ASN A 275 -4.04 -11.18 -14.63
N ASN A 276 -3.44 -10.87 -13.49
CA ASN A 276 -4.05 -11.08 -12.19
C ASN A 276 -5.01 -9.93 -11.84
N LEU A 277 -6.32 -10.23 -11.77
CA LEU A 277 -7.35 -9.25 -11.44
C LEU A 277 -7.59 -9.10 -9.94
N ASN A 278 -6.93 -9.89 -9.08
CA ASN A 278 -7.09 -9.83 -7.62
C ASN A 278 -6.62 -8.48 -7.05
N GLU A 279 -5.70 -7.81 -7.69
CA GLU A 279 -5.20 -6.52 -7.24
C GLU A 279 -6.28 -5.44 -7.13
N TYR A 280 -7.33 -5.54 -7.95
CA TYR A 280 -8.48 -4.62 -7.89
C TYR A 280 -9.34 -4.80 -6.62
N ALA A 281 -9.27 -5.96 -5.98
CA ALA A 281 -9.97 -6.24 -4.73
C ALA A 281 -9.15 -5.86 -3.48
N LYS A 282 -7.84 -5.63 -3.62
CA LYS A 282 -6.96 -5.30 -2.49
C LYS A 282 -7.22 -3.90 -1.95
N GLU A 283 -7.16 -3.78 -0.64
CA GLU A 283 -7.22 -2.51 0.09
C GLU A 283 -5.81 -2.07 0.49
N HIS A 284 -5.47 -0.80 0.23
CA HIS A 284 -4.20 -0.24 0.67
C HIS A 284 -4.30 0.19 2.13
N ILE A 285 -3.43 -0.39 2.96
CA ILE A 285 -3.41 -0.12 4.38
C ILE A 285 -2.35 0.93 4.67
N ASP A 286 -2.73 1.94 5.42
CA ASP A 286 -1.79 2.88 5.98
C ASP A 286 -1.19 2.32 7.26
N VAL A 287 0.13 2.23 7.31
CA VAL A 287 0.89 1.77 8.49
C VAL A 287 0.59 2.61 9.74
N THR A 288 0.12 3.83 9.58
CA THR A 288 -0.27 4.70 10.70
C THR A 288 -1.69 4.46 11.22
N ASP A 289 -2.52 3.69 10.52
CA ASP A 289 -3.88 3.29 10.95
C ASP A 289 -3.88 1.87 11.60
N ILE A 290 -2.84 1.58 12.37
CA ILE A 290 -2.64 0.27 13.02
C ILE A 290 -3.81 -0.07 13.96
N ASP A 291 -4.39 0.93 14.64
CA ASP A 291 -5.53 0.71 15.53
C ASP A 291 -6.79 0.23 14.79
N GLY A 292 -6.90 0.54 13.50
CA GLY A 292 -8.04 0.18 12.64
C GLY A 292 -7.76 -0.97 11.65
N TYR A 293 -6.65 -1.69 11.81
CA TYR A 293 -6.28 -2.77 10.92
C TYR A 293 -5.95 -4.07 11.65
N GLU A 294 -6.44 -5.16 11.14
CA GLU A 294 -6.08 -6.53 11.51
C GLU A 294 -5.82 -7.33 10.23
N PRO A 295 -4.68 -8.00 10.05
CA PRO A 295 -4.45 -8.84 8.89
C PRO A 295 -5.45 -10.00 8.85
N ILE A 296 -5.92 -10.37 7.66
CA ILE A 296 -6.69 -11.59 7.46
C ILE A 296 -5.70 -12.75 7.56
N PRO A 297 -5.95 -13.75 8.42
CA PRO A 297 -5.08 -14.92 8.52
C PRO A 297 -5.00 -15.68 7.20
N ASN A 298 -3.82 -16.16 6.85
CA ASN A 298 -3.67 -17.10 5.75
C ASN A 298 -4.35 -18.43 6.06
N ASN A 299 -4.70 -19.18 5.04
CA ASN A 299 -5.15 -20.55 5.20
C ASN A 299 -4.04 -21.38 5.84
N LYS A 300 -4.43 -22.26 6.75
CA LYS A 300 -3.50 -23.19 7.43
C LYS A 300 -3.26 -24.45 6.61
N LEU A 301 -4.27 -24.88 5.84
CA LEU A 301 -4.18 -26.00 4.93
C LEU A 301 -3.87 -25.50 3.53
N THR A 302 -2.71 -25.88 3.00
CA THR A 302 -2.25 -25.40 1.69
C THR A 302 -1.75 -26.58 0.86
N THR A 303 -1.80 -26.44 -0.44
CA THR A 303 -0.89 -27.11 -1.34
C THR A 303 0.31 -26.21 -1.51
N GLU A 304 1.52 -26.73 -1.51
CA GLU A 304 2.71 -25.92 -1.71
C GLU A 304 2.66 -25.28 -3.10
N ARG A 305 2.43 -23.97 -3.12
CA ARG A 305 2.42 -23.19 -4.36
C ARG A 305 3.28 -21.96 -4.17
N ARG A 306 4.29 -21.79 -5.01
CA ARG A 306 5.07 -20.56 -5.06
C ARG A 306 4.34 -19.54 -5.93
N THR A 307 3.85 -18.49 -5.33
CA THR A 307 3.05 -17.46 -6.01
C THR A 307 3.87 -16.27 -6.50
N PHE A 308 5.12 -16.13 -6.07
CA PHE A 308 5.96 -14.98 -6.40
C PHE A 308 7.25 -15.42 -7.12
N LEU A 309 7.46 -14.87 -8.31
CA LEU A 309 8.70 -14.97 -9.09
C LEU A 309 9.19 -13.56 -9.43
N PRO A 310 10.49 -13.34 -9.61
CA PRO A 310 11.05 -12.04 -9.96
C PRO A 310 10.92 -11.68 -11.46
N ILE A 311 9.90 -12.20 -12.11
CA ILE A 311 9.50 -11.90 -13.50
C ILE A 311 8.01 -11.50 -13.53
N ASP A 312 7.58 -10.84 -14.60
CA ASP A 312 6.17 -10.42 -14.76
C ASP A 312 5.22 -11.63 -14.61
N GLU A 313 4.25 -11.53 -13.70
CA GLU A 313 3.27 -12.60 -13.41
C GLU A 313 2.53 -13.09 -14.66
N LYS A 314 2.36 -12.22 -15.66
CA LYS A 314 1.77 -12.57 -16.96
C LYS A 314 2.54 -13.65 -17.73
N ARG A 315 3.81 -13.84 -17.43
CA ARG A 315 4.66 -14.83 -18.12
C ARG A 315 4.39 -16.27 -17.67
N PHE A 316 3.90 -16.45 -16.44
CA PHE A 316 3.78 -17.79 -15.84
C PHE A 316 2.39 -18.11 -15.28
N THR A 317 1.43 -17.19 -15.37
CA THR A 317 0.08 -17.42 -14.86
C THR A 317 -0.86 -17.88 -15.97
N PHE A 318 -1.33 -19.12 -15.89
CA PHE A 318 -2.34 -19.70 -16.79
C PHE A 318 -3.73 -19.55 -16.17
N ASN A 319 -4.29 -18.35 -16.27
CA ASN A 319 -5.52 -17.97 -15.58
C ASN A 319 -6.76 -17.98 -16.48
N LYS A 320 -7.94 -18.02 -15.82
CA LYS A 320 -9.24 -17.59 -16.35
C LYS A 320 -9.87 -16.75 -15.25
N SER A 321 -9.81 -15.44 -15.41
CA SER A 321 -10.14 -14.49 -14.35
C SER A 321 -11.30 -13.58 -14.73
N ILE A 322 -12.08 -13.19 -13.73
CA ILE A 322 -13.12 -12.17 -13.84
C ILE A 322 -13.07 -11.25 -12.60
N SER A 323 -13.22 -9.96 -12.80
CA SER A 323 -13.38 -8.97 -11.73
C SER A 323 -14.49 -8.00 -12.10
N ALA A 324 -15.37 -7.70 -11.15
CA ALA A 324 -16.40 -6.68 -11.30
C ALA A 324 -16.39 -5.75 -10.08
N GLY A 325 -16.40 -4.45 -10.32
CA GLY A 325 -16.42 -3.43 -9.28
C GLY A 325 -17.56 -2.44 -9.51
N LEU A 326 -18.32 -2.15 -8.44
CA LEU A 326 -19.33 -1.09 -8.44
C LEU A 326 -19.04 -0.17 -7.26
N ASN A 327 -18.66 1.05 -7.54
CA ASN A 327 -18.30 2.05 -6.55
C ASN A 327 -19.19 3.26 -6.72
N HIS A 328 -19.91 3.62 -5.68
CA HIS A 328 -20.82 4.73 -5.66
C HIS A 328 -20.59 5.60 -4.44
N SER A 329 -20.60 6.91 -4.61
CA SER A 329 -20.54 7.89 -3.53
C SER A 329 -21.64 8.93 -3.72
N HIS A 330 -22.34 9.24 -2.61
CA HIS A 330 -23.42 10.20 -2.58
C HIS A 330 -23.28 11.14 -1.39
N LEU A 331 -23.35 12.46 -1.66
CA LEU A 331 -23.34 13.47 -0.61
C LEU A 331 -24.70 13.53 0.09
N VAL A 332 -24.70 13.34 1.41
CA VAL A 332 -25.88 13.35 2.27
C VAL A 332 -25.88 14.65 3.10
N GLY A 333 -26.77 15.57 2.74
CA GLY A 333 -26.81 16.90 3.36
C GLY A 333 -25.55 17.71 3.08
N LYS A 334 -25.20 18.56 4.06
CA LYS A 334 -24.08 19.53 3.94
C LYS A 334 -22.71 18.92 4.22
N TYR A 335 -22.64 17.93 5.10
CA TYR A 335 -21.40 17.39 5.66
C TYR A 335 -21.29 15.88 5.56
N GLY A 336 -22.32 15.22 5.08
CA GLY A 336 -22.38 13.77 4.99
C GLY A 336 -21.95 13.26 3.61
N ASN A 337 -21.29 12.09 3.59
CA ASN A 337 -21.00 11.33 2.39
C ASN A 337 -21.27 9.85 2.67
N PHE A 338 -22.11 9.23 1.87
CA PHE A 338 -22.33 7.78 1.88
C PHE A 338 -21.65 7.17 0.67
N ARG A 339 -20.89 6.12 0.90
CA ARG A 339 -20.15 5.39 -0.12
C ARG A 339 -20.45 3.89 -0.03
N SER A 340 -20.71 3.27 -1.16
CA SER A 340 -20.82 1.82 -1.30
C SER A 340 -19.82 1.32 -2.34
N ASN A 341 -18.97 0.39 -1.97
CA ASN A 341 -17.98 -0.22 -2.83
C ASN A 341 -18.18 -1.73 -2.81
N ILE A 342 -18.56 -2.32 -3.93
CA ILE A 342 -18.78 -3.75 -4.06
C ILE A 342 -17.80 -4.28 -5.09
N VAL A 343 -16.99 -5.25 -4.70
CA VAL A 343 -16.05 -5.92 -5.59
C VAL A 343 -16.30 -7.40 -5.57
N PHE A 344 -16.45 -7.95 -6.74
CA PHE A 344 -16.42 -9.39 -7.00
C PHE A 344 -15.14 -9.73 -7.77
N TYR A 345 -14.51 -10.81 -7.38
CA TYR A 345 -13.36 -11.37 -8.04
C TYR A 345 -13.50 -12.89 -8.11
N GLY A 346 -13.21 -13.48 -9.25
CA GLY A 346 -13.15 -14.92 -9.44
C GLY A 346 -11.98 -15.30 -10.33
N ASN A 347 -11.29 -16.37 -9.97
CA ASN A 347 -10.13 -16.83 -10.69
C ASN A 347 -10.06 -18.35 -10.77
N ARG A 348 -9.50 -18.85 -11.88
CA ARG A 348 -9.05 -20.23 -12.03
C ARG A 348 -7.65 -20.19 -12.61
N ILE A 349 -6.69 -20.79 -11.93
CA ILE A 349 -5.28 -20.87 -12.37
C ILE A 349 -4.95 -22.36 -12.49
N ASN A 350 -4.42 -22.74 -13.66
CA ASN A 350 -3.74 -24.01 -13.83
C ASN A 350 -2.26 -23.79 -13.55
N ASP A 351 -1.72 -24.58 -12.64
CA ASP A 351 -0.35 -24.44 -12.14
C ASP A 351 0.42 -25.74 -12.33
N SER A 352 1.68 -25.63 -12.63
CA SER A 352 2.57 -26.78 -12.74
C SER A 352 3.97 -26.35 -12.36
N ASP A 353 4.52 -26.99 -11.35
CA ASP A 353 5.83 -26.67 -10.78
C ASP A 353 6.67 -27.92 -10.61
N SER A 354 7.99 -27.80 -10.77
CA SER A 354 8.96 -28.81 -10.35
C SER A 354 9.93 -28.21 -9.35
N LEU A 355 10.11 -28.90 -8.24
CA LEU A 355 10.87 -28.42 -7.10
C LEU A 355 11.87 -29.48 -6.66
N VAL A 356 13.11 -29.10 -6.46
CA VAL A 356 14.13 -29.93 -5.82
C VAL A 356 14.57 -29.24 -4.56
N ASN A 357 14.20 -29.80 -3.43
CA ASN A 357 14.57 -29.32 -2.09
C ASN A 357 15.75 -30.11 -1.57
N LYS A 358 16.87 -29.45 -1.34
CA LYS A 358 18.04 -30.02 -0.67
C LYS A 358 18.08 -29.47 0.76
N TYR A 359 17.60 -30.25 1.71
CA TYR A 359 17.67 -29.93 3.13
C TYR A 359 19.05 -30.27 3.65
N GLY A 360 19.81 -29.24 4.06
CA GLY A 360 21.18 -29.42 4.58
C GLY A 360 21.20 -29.96 6.01
N GLY A 361 22.39 -30.14 6.56
CA GLY A 361 22.62 -30.61 7.92
C GLY A 361 23.45 -31.88 7.97
N SER A 362 23.50 -32.55 9.17
CA SER A 362 24.24 -33.77 9.39
C SER A 362 23.69 -34.98 8.62
N SER A 363 22.39 -34.97 8.32
CA SER A 363 21.71 -35.99 7.49
C SER A 363 20.94 -35.28 6.39
N PRO A 364 21.57 -34.99 5.28
CA PRO A 364 20.91 -34.25 4.18
C PRO A 364 19.76 -35.06 3.57
N VAL A 365 18.64 -34.39 3.30
CA VAL A 365 17.45 -34.95 2.64
C VAL A 365 17.27 -34.25 1.31
N MET A 366 16.98 -35.00 0.25
CA MET A 366 16.64 -34.46 -1.05
C MET A 366 15.23 -34.87 -1.44
N LEU A 367 14.42 -33.90 -1.73
CA LEU A 367 13.04 -34.08 -2.14
C LEU A 367 12.84 -33.55 -3.55
N HIS A 368 12.31 -34.41 -4.41
CA HIS A 368 11.88 -34.05 -5.75
C HIS A 368 10.36 -34.04 -5.79
N GLU A 369 9.78 -32.89 -6.12
CA GLU A 369 8.33 -32.74 -6.23
C GLU A 369 7.96 -32.17 -7.60
N MET A 370 6.92 -32.73 -8.20
CA MET A 370 6.23 -32.19 -9.37
C MET A 370 4.77 -31.99 -8.99
N ASP A 371 4.29 -30.75 -9.02
CA ASP A 371 2.91 -30.42 -8.73
C ASP A 371 2.19 -30.01 -10.02
N GLN A 372 1.01 -30.58 -10.26
CA GLN A 372 0.08 -30.14 -11.29
C GLN A 372 -1.27 -29.89 -10.64
N SER A 373 -1.66 -28.65 -10.56
CA SER A 373 -2.86 -28.29 -9.81
C SER A 373 -3.73 -27.26 -10.53
N THR A 374 -5.01 -27.25 -10.17
CA THR A 374 -6.00 -26.24 -10.54
C THR A 374 -6.46 -25.51 -9.28
N PHE A 375 -6.05 -24.30 -9.15
CA PHE A 375 -6.46 -23.37 -8.11
C PHE A 375 -7.68 -22.58 -8.59
N LYS A 376 -8.73 -22.50 -7.76
CA LYS A 376 -9.91 -21.67 -8.00
C LYS A 376 -10.19 -20.87 -6.74
N ASP A 377 -10.37 -19.58 -6.90
CA ASP A 377 -10.81 -18.71 -5.82
C ASP A 377 -11.85 -17.71 -6.30
N TRP A 378 -12.73 -17.32 -5.40
CA TRP A 378 -13.59 -16.17 -5.58
C TRP A 378 -13.77 -15.42 -4.26
N VAL A 379 -13.95 -14.13 -4.38
CA VAL A 379 -14.19 -13.21 -3.27
C VAL A 379 -15.28 -12.22 -3.66
N LEU A 380 -16.25 -12.04 -2.77
CA LEU A 380 -17.21 -10.94 -2.82
C LEU A 380 -17.00 -10.06 -1.59
N ALA A 381 -16.69 -8.79 -1.81
CA ALA A 381 -16.29 -7.87 -0.75
C ALA A 381 -17.03 -6.52 -0.82
N PRO A 382 -18.26 -6.42 -0.27
CA PRO A 382 -18.96 -5.15 -0.11
C PRO A 382 -18.41 -4.35 1.09
N ILE A 383 -18.30 -3.03 0.88
CA ILE A 383 -17.99 -2.02 1.90
C ILE A 383 -19.06 -0.96 1.86
N PHE A 384 -19.60 -0.62 3.02
CA PHE A 384 -20.50 0.51 3.23
C PHE A 384 -19.84 1.49 4.19
N HIS A 385 -19.70 2.72 3.75
CA HIS A 385 -19.01 3.75 4.49
C HIS A 385 -19.87 5.00 4.57
N TYR A 386 -20.07 5.49 5.77
CA TYR A 386 -20.70 6.79 6.01
C TYR A 386 -19.71 7.71 6.70
N GLU A 387 -19.49 8.88 6.14
CA GLU A 387 -18.68 9.95 6.72
C GLU A 387 -19.55 11.18 6.97
N HIS A 388 -19.46 11.75 8.17
CA HIS A 388 -19.98 13.06 8.50
C HIS A 388 -18.83 13.95 8.95
N ASN A 389 -18.51 15.00 8.19
CA ASN A 389 -17.31 15.82 8.37
C ASN A 389 -17.67 17.30 8.58
N ALA A 390 -18.23 17.61 9.76
CA ALA A 390 -18.61 18.95 10.17
C ALA A 390 -17.50 19.64 11.02
N PRO A 391 -17.55 20.97 11.22
CA PRO A 391 -16.52 21.69 11.97
C PRO A 391 -16.31 21.24 13.41
N HIS A 392 -17.34 20.71 14.07
CA HIS A 392 -17.29 20.29 15.47
C HIS A 392 -17.46 18.77 15.66
N VAL A 393 -17.97 18.08 14.64
CA VAL A 393 -18.26 16.65 14.69
C VAL A 393 -17.73 16.00 13.44
N PHE A 394 -16.90 14.99 13.61
CA PHE A 394 -16.48 14.08 12.59
C PHE A 394 -16.90 12.68 12.98
N LEU A 395 -17.53 11.95 12.07
CA LEU A 395 -17.96 10.58 12.27
C LEU A 395 -17.68 9.77 11.00
N ILE A 396 -17.02 8.65 11.17
CA ILE A 396 -16.95 7.57 10.16
C ILE A 396 -17.60 6.33 10.75
N GLU A 397 -18.43 5.70 9.95
CA GLU A 397 -18.97 4.37 10.19
C GLU A 397 -18.72 3.54 8.93
N GLU A 398 -17.94 2.47 9.07
CA GLU A 398 -17.59 1.60 7.95
C GLU A 398 -17.84 0.14 8.28
N LEU A 399 -18.72 -0.48 7.51
CA LEU A 399 -18.99 -1.90 7.53
C LEU A 399 -18.32 -2.56 6.32
N THR A 400 -17.33 -3.41 6.56
CA THR A 400 -16.66 -4.23 5.55
C THR A 400 -17.07 -5.68 5.75
N THR A 401 -17.53 -6.33 4.69
CA THR A 401 -17.75 -7.77 4.70
C THR A 401 -16.97 -8.42 3.56
N SER A 402 -16.56 -9.66 3.75
CA SER A 402 -15.90 -10.43 2.69
C SER A 402 -16.32 -11.90 2.80
N PHE A 403 -16.70 -12.45 1.68
CA PHE A 403 -17.03 -13.87 1.51
C PHE A 403 -16.04 -14.45 0.51
N GLY A 404 -15.30 -15.47 0.92
CA GLY A 404 -14.29 -16.10 0.09
C GLY A 404 -14.43 -17.61 0.03
N LYS A 405 -14.09 -18.18 -1.11
CA LYS A 405 -13.91 -19.62 -1.25
C LYS A 405 -12.69 -19.87 -2.12
N GLN A 406 -11.82 -20.76 -1.66
CA GLN A 406 -10.65 -21.24 -2.36
C GLN A 406 -10.70 -22.76 -2.46
N THR A 407 -10.33 -23.30 -3.61
CA THR A 407 -10.14 -24.73 -3.81
C THR A 407 -8.88 -24.93 -4.63
N ASN A 408 -8.08 -25.90 -4.24
CA ASN A 408 -6.97 -26.39 -5.06
C ASN A 408 -7.10 -27.89 -5.21
N ASN A 409 -7.08 -28.37 -6.43
CA ASN A 409 -7.10 -29.80 -6.75
C ASN A 409 -5.93 -30.11 -7.65
N GLY A 410 -5.11 -31.06 -7.27
CA GLY A 410 -3.93 -31.38 -8.01
C GLY A 410 -3.35 -32.76 -7.71
N VAL A 411 -2.41 -33.16 -8.52
CA VAL A 411 -1.58 -34.36 -8.31
C VAL A 411 -0.17 -33.90 -8.05
N ILE A 412 0.39 -34.37 -6.94
CA ILE A 412 1.78 -34.15 -6.54
C ILE A 412 2.52 -35.47 -6.75
N ASN A 413 3.59 -35.43 -7.53
CA ASN A 413 4.51 -36.55 -7.61
C ASN A 413 5.71 -36.23 -6.73
N SER A 414 5.80 -36.89 -5.59
CA SER A 414 6.86 -36.66 -4.58
C SER A 414 7.75 -37.89 -4.50
N ASN A 415 9.01 -37.77 -4.94
CA ASN A 415 9.98 -38.88 -4.99
C ASN A 415 9.39 -40.14 -5.66
N TYR A 416 8.68 -39.97 -6.80
CA TYR A 416 8.01 -41.02 -7.59
C TYR A 416 6.69 -41.57 -6.97
N VAL A 417 6.21 -41.02 -5.85
CA VAL A 417 4.90 -41.35 -5.27
C VAL A 417 3.87 -40.34 -5.77
N GLY A 418 2.81 -40.83 -6.43
CA GLY A 418 1.69 -40.00 -6.88
C GLY A 418 0.70 -39.77 -5.76
N ILE A 419 0.34 -38.50 -5.51
CA ILE A 419 -0.54 -38.10 -4.43
C ILE A 419 -1.62 -37.17 -5.02
N ASP A 420 -2.90 -37.59 -4.95
CA ASP A 420 -4.03 -36.71 -5.26
C ASP A 420 -4.29 -35.80 -4.04
N SER A 421 -4.13 -34.50 -4.19
CA SER A 421 -4.27 -33.52 -3.10
C SER A 421 -5.36 -32.51 -3.41
N LYS A 422 -6.28 -32.31 -2.45
CA LYS A 422 -7.42 -31.41 -2.58
C LYS A 422 -7.51 -30.53 -1.33
N THR A 423 -7.50 -29.21 -1.52
CA THR A 423 -7.83 -28.27 -0.45
C THR A 423 -9.10 -27.49 -0.76
N ASN A 424 -9.86 -27.17 0.29
CA ASN A 424 -11.06 -26.33 0.20
C ASN A 424 -11.11 -25.43 1.43
N ALA A 425 -11.13 -24.11 1.21
CA ALA A 425 -11.28 -23.13 2.27
C ALA A 425 -12.48 -22.23 1.98
N ARG A 426 -13.28 -21.94 3.01
CA ARG A 426 -14.42 -21.01 2.97
C ARG A 426 -14.29 -20.02 4.10
N SER A 427 -14.16 -18.74 3.77
CA SER A 427 -13.94 -17.68 4.75
C SER A 427 -15.08 -16.66 4.72
N ILE A 428 -15.42 -16.19 5.91
CA ILE A 428 -16.32 -15.05 6.13
C ILE A 428 -15.62 -14.08 7.04
N THR A 429 -15.56 -12.82 6.62
CA THR A 429 -15.07 -11.71 7.44
C THR A 429 -16.16 -10.66 7.54
N VAL A 430 -16.44 -10.20 8.75
CA VAL A 430 -17.31 -9.05 9.03
C VAL A 430 -16.52 -8.10 9.91
N GLN A 431 -16.36 -6.87 9.47
CA GLN A 431 -15.61 -5.84 10.16
C GLN A 431 -16.45 -4.57 10.26
N ASN A 432 -16.47 -3.99 11.44
CA ASN A 432 -17.03 -2.66 11.69
C ASN A 432 -15.93 -1.73 12.19
N LYS A 433 -15.89 -0.52 11.67
CA LYS A 433 -14.97 0.55 12.10
C LYS A 433 -15.78 1.81 12.33
N LEU A 434 -15.79 2.28 13.58
CA LEU A 434 -16.34 3.56 13.99
C LEU A 434 -15.21 4.49 14.37
N GLN A 435 -15.21 5.70 13.85
CA GLN A 435 -14.32 6.77 14.27
C GLN A 435 -15.14 8.02 14.51
N MET A 436 -15.05 8.59 15.71
CA MET A 436 -15.74 9.82 16.06
C MET A 436 -14.76 10.83 16.66
N THR A 437 -14.84 12.07 16.22
CA THR A 437 -14.12 13.20 16.81
C THR A 437 -15.10 14.30 17.11
N LEU A 438 -15.15 14.69 18.39
CA LEU A 438 -15.98 15.79 18.89
C LEU A 438 -15.09 16.92 19.35
N THR A 439 -15.43 18.14 18.97
CA THR A 439 -14.78 19.35 19.48
C THR A 439 -15.70 20.04 20.45
N LEU A 440 -15.35 20.04 21.74
CA LEU A 440 -16.08 20.62 22.83
C LEU A 440 -15.32 21.86 23.34
N GLY A 441 -15.58 23.02 22.71
CA GLY A 441 -14.78 24.21 22.94
C GLY A 441 -13.30 24.00 22.56
N LYS A 442 -12.39 24.08 23.55
CA LYS A 442 -10.95 23.85 23.37
C LYS A 442 -10.55 22.37 23.44
N GLN A 443 -11.44 21.51 23.94
CA GLN A 443 -11.15 20.09 24.09
C GLN A 443 -11.56 19.31 22.86
N ILE A 444 -10.81 18.26 22.56
CA ILE A 444 -11.07 17.32 21.47
C ILE A 444 -11.22 15.94 22.09
N LEU A 445 -12.37 15.32 21.88
CA LEU A 445 -12.65 13.94 22.26
C LEU A 445 -12.66 13.08 21.01
N GLN A 446 -11.89 12.00 21.02
CA GLN A 446 -11.87 11.02 19.93
C GLN A 446 -12.25 9.65 20.48
N VAL A 447 -13.15 8.98 19.78
CA VAL A 447 -13.58 7.60 20.06
C VAL A 447 -13.35 6.78 18.81
N ASN A 448 -12.61 5.68 18.95
CA ASN A 448 -12.40 4.73 17.87
C ASN A 448 -12.86 3.35 18.35
N SER A 449 -13.59 2.66 17.48
CA SER A 449 -14.00 1.28 17.69
C SER A 449 -13.70 0.48 16.43
N PHE A 450 -13.06 -0.65 16.59
CA PHE A 450 -12.78 -1.61 15.55
C PHE A 450 -13.21 -2.99 16.06
N VAL A 451 -14.11 -3.64 15.34
CA VAL A 451 -14.55 -5.00 15.65
C VAL A 451 -14.48 -5.84 14.38
N ARG A 452 -13.78 -6.96 14.44
CA ARG A 452 -13.74 -7.93 13.33
C ARG A 452 -14.05 -9.32 13.82
N TYR A 453 -14.97 -9.94 13.12
CA TYR A 453 -15.21 -11.37 13.20
C TYR A 453 -14.71 -12.05 11.91
N TYR A 454 -13.94 -13.10 12.08
CA TYR A 454 -13.42 -13.95 11.01
C TYR A 454 -13.75 -15.40 11.31
N CYS A 455 -14.23 -16.10 10.29
CA CYS A 455 -14.50 -17.54 10.35
C CYS A 455 -13.96 -18.18 9.07
N ASN A 456 -13.16 -19.23 9.21
CA ASN A 456 -12.61 -19.98 8.08
C ASN A 456 -12.77 -21.47 8.33
N GLN A 457 -13.36 -22.17 7.37
CA GLN A 457 -13.47 -23.62 7.32
C GLN A 457 -12.53 -24.13 6.25
N GLU A 458 -11.62 -24.98 6.65
CA GLU A 458 -10.60 -25.55 5.76
C GLU A 458 -10.68 -27.07 5.77
N LYS A 459 -10.43 -27.67 4.62
CA LYS A 459 -10.32 -29.12 4.43
C LYS A 459 -9.13 -29.42 3.55
N LEU A 460 -8.36 -30.41 3.91
CA LEU A 460 -7.32 -31.04 3.10
C LEU A 460 -7.63 -32.52 3.00
N PHE A 461 -7.68 -33.00 1.80
CA PHE A 461 -7.71 -34.42 1.50
C PHE A 461 -6.49 -34.76 0.68
N SER A 462 -5.77 -35.81 1.04
CA SER A 462 -4.72 -36.41 0.19
C SER A 462 -4.90 -37.92 0.13
N ASP A 463 -4.70 -38.45 -1.06
CA ASP A 463 -4.81 -39.87 -1.38
C ASP A 463 -3.53 -40.31 -2.09
N ASP A 464 -2.82 -41.22 -1.48
CA ASP A 464 -1.58 -41.80 -1.98
C ASP A 464 -1.94 -42.97 -2.90
N ILE A 465 -1.59 -42.86 -4.16
CA ILE A 465 -1.97 -43.77 -5.23
C ILE A 465 -1.02 -44.99 -5.30
N SER A 466 -0.07 -45.11 -4.36
CA SER A 466 0.88 -46.25 -4.31
C SER A 466 0.29 -47.50 -3.65
N ASP A 467 0.92 -48.64 -3.88
CA ASP A 467 0.55 -49.93 -3.28
C ASP A 467 0.68 -49.97 -1.75
N ASN A 468 1.44 -49.05 -1.19
CA ASN A 468 1.64 -48.93 0.26
C ASN A 468 1.47 -47.47 0.70
N PRO A 469 0.23 -47.00 0.82
CA PRO A 469 -0.08 -45.59 1.01
C PRO A 469 0.43 -45.03 2.33
N ILE A 470 1.18 -43.94 2.29
CA ILE A 470 1.75 -43.24 3.46
C ILE A 470 1.04 -41.92 3.69
N TYR A 471 0.57 -41.27 2.63
CA TYR A 471 0.11 -39.88 2.65
C TYR A 471 -1.42 -39.72 2.60
N ASN A 472 -2.17 -40.70 3.13
CA ASN A 472 -3.62 -40.63 3.19
C ASN A 472 -4.08 -39.77 4.35
N LEU A 473 -4.65 -38.58 4.05
CA LEU A 473 -5.09 -37.58 5.02
C LEU A 473 -6.48 -37.07 4.74
N ASP A 474 -7.29 -36.83 5.79
CA ASP A 474 -8.54 -36.04 5.77
C ASP A 474 -8.47 -35.04 6.94
N GLU A 475 -7.87 -33.90 6.70
CA GLU A 475 -7.73 -32.82 7.69
C GLU A 475 -8.87 -31.82 7.55
N ARG A 476 -9.45 -31.42 8.70
CA ARG A 476 -10.53 -30.42 8.76
C ARG A 476 -10.26 -29.43 9.87
N LEU A 477 -10.19 -28.16 9.50
CA LEU A 477 -9.97 -27.06 10.43
C LEU A 477 -11.14 -26.09 10.43
N LEU A 478 -11.51 -25.61 11.61
CA LEU A 478 -12.43 -24.48 11.77
C LEU A 478 -11.75 -23.43 12.66
N SER A 479 -11.34 -22.33 12.01
CA SER A 479 -10.76 -21.17 12.68
C SER A 479 -11.83 -20.11 12.88
N LYS A 480 -11.97 -19.58 14.11
CA LYS A 480 -12.81 -18.41 14.41
C LYS A 480 -11.98 -17.40 15.18
N ARG A 481 -12.09 -16.14 14.80
CA ARG A 481 -11.38 -15.04 15.47
C ARG A 481 -12.30 -13.86 15.65
N LEU A 482 -12.39 -13.37 16.88
CA LEU A 482 -13.03 -12.11 17.21
C LEU A 482 -11.99 -11.16 17.79
N VAL A 483 -11.83 -10.01 17.16
CA VAL A 483 -10.95 -8.94 17.63
C VAL A 483 -11.78 -7.69 17.81
N ALA A 484 -11.71 -7.07 19.00
CA ALA A 484 -12.33 -5.79 19.28
C ALA A 484 -11.29 -4.86 19.88
N ARG A 485 -11.06 -3.71 19.25
CA ARG A 485 -10.18 -2.64 19.72
C ARG A 485 -10.99 -1.37 19.86
N ASN A 486 -11.10 -0.90 21.08
CA ASN A 486 -11.84 0.32 21.39
C ASN A 486 -10.91 1.30 22.06
N SER A 487 -10.94 2.56 21.67
CA SER A 487 -10.13 3.58 22.32
C SER A 487 -10.88 4.89 22.46
N VAL A 488 -10.61 5.57 23.56
CA VAL A 488 -11.06 6.93 23.83
C VAL A 488 -9.84 7.78 24.10
N SER A 489 -9.74 8.92 23.46
CA SER A 489 -8.67 9.87 23.73
C SER A 489 -9.19 11.30 23.80
N THR A 490 -8.53 12.11 24.61
CA THR A 490 -8.78 13.54 24.70
C THR A 490 -7.47 14.30 24.46
N ILE A 491 -7.59 15.47 23.86
CA ILE A 491 -6.45 16.31 23.49
C ILE A 491 -6.55 17.62 24.25
N PHE A 492 -5.49 17.96 24.97
CA PHE A 492 -5.31 19.20 25.70
C PHE A 492 -4.18 20.02 25.08
N ASN A 493 -4.32 21.33 25.11
CA ASN A 493 -3.21 22.23 24.84
C ASN A 493 -2.52 22.55 26.18
N VAL A 494 -1.27 22.13 26.32
CA VAL A 494 -0.44 22.33 27.49
C VAL A 494 0.81 23.09 27.05
N TRP A 495 0.96 24.35 27.54
CA TRP A 495 2.08 25.22 27.17
C TRP A 495 2.27 25.41 25.64
N GLY A 496 1.14 25.55 24.92
CA GLY A 496 1.19 25.69 23.44
C GLY A 496 1.42 24.38 22.66
N ASN A 497 1.55 23.25 23.35
CA ASN A 497 1.82 21.93 22.79
C ASN A 497 0.63 20.99 23.03
N GLU A 498 0.62 19.88 22.30
CA GLU A 498 -0.47 18.90 22.34
C GLU A 498 -0.15 17.77 23.32
N LEU A 499 -0.98 17.65 24.39
CA LEU A 499 -1.00 16.49 25.26
C LEU A 499 -2.24 15.66 24.94
N ARG A 500 -2.06 14.42 24.45
CA ARG A 500 -3.12 13.45 24.25
C ARG A 500 -3.08 12.41 25.35
N LEU A 501 -4.21 12.17 25.98
CA LEU A 501 -4.40 11.05 26.87
C LEU A 501 -5.31 10.04 26.17
N LYS A 502 -4.81 8.85 25.90
CA LYS A 502 -5.52 7.77 25.22
C LYS A 502 -5.66 6.57 26.15
N TYR A 503 -6.89 6.08 26.27
CA TYR A 503 -7.17 4.76 26.84
C TYR A 503 -7.63 3.83 25.73
N ALA A 504 -7.08 2.63 25.66
CA ALA A 504 -7.44 1.61 24.66
C ALA A 504 -7.67 0.26 25.34
N LEU A 505 -8.71 -0.42 24.89
CA LEU A 505 -9.06 -1.77 25.26
C LEU A 505 -9.02 -2.66 24.03
N GLU A 506 -8.18 -3.68 24.04
CA GLU A 506 -8.17 -4.72 23.03
C GLU A 506 -8.65 -6.03 23.65
N TYR A 507 -9.65 -6.62 23.01
CA TYR A 507 -10.17 -7.94 23.30
C TYR A 507 -9.94 -8.85 22.11
N ARG A 508 -9.42 -10.05 22.34
CA ARG A 508 -9.25 -11.06 21.31
C ARG A 508 -9.73 -12.40 21.82
N ASN A 509 -10.52 -13.09 21.01
CA ASN A 509 -10.99 -14.43 21.25
C ASN A 509 -10.76 -15.23 19.95
N ASN A 510 -9.76 -16.07 19.96
CA ASN A 510 -9.41 -16.93 18.85
C ASN A 510 -9.71 -18.38 19.21
N GLY A 511 -10.13 -19.15 18.25
CA GLY A 511 -10.38 -20.56 18.45
C GLY A 511 -10.07 -21.36 17.21
N LEU A 512 -9.48 -22.51 17.42
CA LEU A 512 -9.20 -23.51 16.40
C LEU A 512 -9.83 -24.84 16.80
N ARG A 513 -10.52 -25.47 15.88
CA ARG A 513 -10.98 -26.85 16.00
C ARG A 513 -10.32 -27.67 14.89
N ILE A 514 -9.65 -28.73 15.28
CA ILE A 514 -8.99 -29.71 14.41
C ILE A 514 -9.88 -30.95 14.41
N GLN A 515 -10.23 -31.44 13.21
CA GLN A 515 -11.14 -32.56 13.02
C GLN A 515 -12.51 -32.34 13.71
N GLN A 516 -12.97 -33.30 14.48
CA GLN A 516 -14.19 -33.20 15.31
C GLN A 516 -13.84 -33.01 16.80
N ASP A 517 -12.58 -32.76 17.09
CA ASP A 517 -12.07 -32.59 18.44
C ASP A 517 -12.61 -31.33 19.13
N ARG A 518 -12.19 -31.16 20.38
CA ARG A 518 -12.53 -30.01 21.18
C ARG A 518 -12.08 -28.72 20.50
N TYR A 519 -12.90 -27.68 20.66
CA TYR A 519 -12.57 -26.35 20.20
C TYR A 519 -11.59 -25.66 21.14
N ASP A 520 -10.32 -25.53 20.74
CA ASP A 520 -9.30 -24.84 21.50
C ASP A 520 -9.49 -23.34 21.41
N LYS A 521 -9.76 -22.69 22.54
CA LYS A 521 -9.99 -21.25 22.62
C LYS A 521 -8.88 -20.55 23.38
N TYR A 522 -8.50 -19.44 22.86
CA TYR A 522 -7.52 -18.54 23.42
C TYR A 522 -8.12 -17.14 23.56
N PHE A 523 -7.95 -16.55 24.73
CA PHE A 523 -8.45 -15.22 25.06
C PHE A 523 -7.30 -14.33 25.48
N TYR A 524 -7.32 -13.07 25.06
CA TYR A 524 -6.61 -12.04 25.78
C TYR A 524 -7.38 -10.72 25.85
N VAL A 525 -7.07 -9.98 26.92
CA VAL A 525 -7.53 -8.61 27.14
C VAL A 525 -6.30 -7.76 27.41
N LYS A 526 -6.14 -6.70 26.64
CA LYS A 526 -5.07 -5.72 26.83
C LYS A 526 -5.69 -4.37 27.12
N ASN A 527 -5.39 -3.80 28.27
CA ASN A 527 -5.69 -2.42 28.62
C ASN A 527 -4.44 -1.59 28.41
N SER A 528 -4.56 -0.45 27.76
CA SER A 528 -3.46 0.45 27.49
C SER A 528 -3.85 1.88 27.83
N PHE A 529 -3.08 2.52 28.72
CA PHE A 529 -3.16 3.94 28.96
C PHE A 529 -1.91 4.61 28.38
N SER A 530 -2.10 5.50 27.43
CA SER A 530 -1.02 6.15 26.69
C SER A 530 -1.09 7.67 26.86
N PRO A 531 -0.25 8.27 27.70
CA PRO A 531 0.05 9.69 27.59
C PRO A 531 0.98 9.92 26.38
N GLU A 532 0.57 10.85 25.51
CA GLU A 532 1.26 11.19 24.28
C GLU A 532 1.49 12.71 24.26
N TYR A 533 2.70 13.16 24.06
CA TYR A 533 3.04 14.56 24.05
C TYR A 533 3.71 14.96 22.75
N THR A 534 3.17 15.98 22.07
CA THR A 534 3.69 16.51 20.82
C THR A 534 4.17 17.94 21.03
N ILE A 535 5.48 18.14 21.01
CA ILE A 535 6.12 19.45 21.07
C ILE A 535 6.23 19.97 19.62
N LYS A 536 5.56 21.09 19.37
CA LYS A 536 5.52 21.74 18.07
C LYS A 536 6.49 22.92 18.05
N TYR A 537 7.25 23.07 16.98
CA TYR A 537 8.10 24.23 16.74
C TYR A 537 8.05 24.62 15.26
N SER A 538 8.59 25.79 14.90
CA SER A 538 8.43 26.39 13.56
C SER A 538 8.83 25.50 12.37
N ARG A 539 9.75 24.55 12.60
CA ARG A 539 10.32 23.69 11.56
C ARG A 539 10.04 22.21 11.76
N GLY A 540 9.16 21.84 12.71
CA GLY A 540 8.88 20.43 12.93
C GLY A 540 8.21 20.12 14.26
N PHE A 541 8.36 18.87 14.70
CA PHE A 541 7.78 18.41 15.96
C PHE A 541 8.60 17.28 16.58
N VAL A 542 8.44 17.11 17.89
CA VAL A 542 8.85 15.94 18.65
C VAL A 542 7.59 15.31 19.26
N TYR A 543 7.37 14.04 18.97
CA TYR A 543 6.29 13.25 19.54
C TYR A 543 6.86 12.18 20.45
N VAL A 544 6.34 12.07 21.66
CA VAL A 544 6.69 11.07 22.65
C VAL A 544 5.40 10.40 23.12
N ALA A 545 5.37 9.07 23.11
CA ALA A 545 4.30 8.30 23.72
C ALA A 545 4.85 7.29 24.73
N LEU A 546 4.16 7.13 25.83
CA LEU A 546 4.51 6.22 26.93
C LEU A 546 3.34 5.29 27.28
N PRO A 547 2.95 4.36 26.40
CA PRO A 547 1.85 3.44 26.67
C PRO A 547 2.17 2.49 27.83
N LEU A 548 1.32 2.52 28.86
CA LEU A 548 1.29 1.61 30.00
C LEU A 548 0.30 0.49 29.66
N ASN A 549 0.77 -0.73 29.56
CA ASN A 549 -0.04 -1.84 29.11
C ASN A 549 -0.22 -2.86 30.24
N ALA A 550 -1.45 -3.32 30.43
CA ALA A 550 -1.82 -4.43 31.26
C ALA A 550 -2.46 -5.52 30.38
N LEU A 551 -1.80 -6.64 30.22
CA LEU A 551 -2.23 -7.77 29.44
C LEU A 551 -2.65 -8.91 30.36
N SER A 552 -3.85 -9.47 30.13
CA SER A 552 -4.29 -10.72 30.74
C SER A 552 -4.67 -11.69 29.62
N SER A 553 -4.10 -12.89 29.64
CA SER A 553 -4.35 -13.92 28.63
C SER A 553 -4.55 -15.29 29.24
N ARG A 554 -5.32 -16.15 28.54
CA ARG A 554 -5.66 -17.49 28.99
C ARG A 554 -5.94 -18.42 27.81
N MET A 555 -5.43 -19.65 27.89
CA MET A 555 -5.80 -20.77 27.03
C MET A 555 -6.80 -21.69 27.74
N GLN A 556 -7.90 -22.05 27.09
CA GLN A 556 -8.99 -22.79 27.71
C GLN A 556 -8.58 -24.24 28.09
N TRP A 557 -7.71 -24.85 27.30
CA TRP A 557 -7.27 -26.23 27.49
C TRP A 557 -6.15 -26.39 28.54
N LEU A 558 -5.52 -25.29 28.97
CA LEU A 558 -4.51 -25.24 29.97
C LEU A 558 -4.99 -24.43 31.19
N PRO A 559 -5.52 -25.06 32.27
CA PRO A 559 -6.11 -24.37 33.42
C PRO A 559 -5.17 -23.34 34.07
N HIS A 560 -3.87 -23.61 34.08
CA HIS A 560 -2.85 -22.75 34.68
C HIS A 560 -2.18 -21.78 33.72
N SER A 561 -2.70 -21.63 32.49
CA SER A 561 -2.13 -20.77 31.42
C SER A 561 -2.37 -19.29 31.60
N LYS A 562 -2.97 -18.87 32.73
CA LYS A 562 -3.23 -17.43 32.96
C LYS A 562 -1.91 -16.67 33.08
N ASN A 563 -1.69 -15.76 32.12
CA ASN A 563 -0.50 -14.90 32.06
C ASN A 563 -0.94 -13.44 32.18
N ASN A 564 -0.51 -12.79 33.27
CA ASN A 564 -0.75 -11.37 33.49
C ASN A 564 0.58 -10.63 33.38
N ARG A 565 0.64 -9.63 32.51
CA ARG A 565 1.86 -8.83 32.30
C ARG A 565 1.52 -7.34 32.37
N PHE A 566 2.43 -6.60 33.03
CA PHE A 566 2.42 -5.14 33.00
C PHE A 566 3.72 -4.65 32.38
N TYR A 567 3.63 -3.79 31.34
CA TYR A 567 4.79 -3.38 30.58
C TYR A 567 4.60 -2.04 29.87
N LEU A 568 5.73 -1.40 29.50
CA LEU A 568 5.81 -0.14 28.78
C LEU A 568 6.24 -0.39 27.32
N THR A 569 5.61 0.37 26.41
CA THR A 569 5.98 0.38 24.98
C THR A 569 6.25 1.80 24.50
N PRO A 570 7.36 2.44 24.97
CA PRO A 570 7.67 3.81 24.64
C PRO A 570 7.93 3.98 23.13
N SER A 571 7.52 5.14 22.60
CA SER A 571 7.87 5.53 21.25
C SER A 571 8.24 7.01 21.17
N LEU A 572 9.20 7.31 20.31
CA LEU A 572 9.71 8.66 20.03
C LEU A 572 9.66 8.87 18.53
N ARG A 573 9.20 10.03 18.08
CA ARG A 573 9.32 10.49 16.70
C ARG A 573 9.74 11.95 16.68
N TRP A 574 10.79 12.24 15.95
CA TRP A 574 11.25 13.59 15.67
C TRP A 574 11.18 13.85 14.17
N SER A 575 10.57 14.96 13.76
CA SER A 575 10.54 15.41 12.37
C SER A 575 11.00 16.85 12.30
N HIS A 576 11.94 17.15 11.40
CA HIS A 576 12.51 18.47 11.25
C HIS A 576 12.69 18.85 9.79
N HIS A 577 12.26 20.05 9.43
CA HIS A 577 12.53 20.69 8.14
C HIS A 577 13.67 21.69 8.32
N PHE A 578 14.86 21.37 7.82
CA PHE A 578 15.99 22.31 7.86
C PHE A 578 15.69 23.54 7.01
N ASN A 579 15.03 23.32 5.87
CA ASN A 579 14.50 24.33 4.96
C ASN A 579 13.38 23.72 4.10
N SER A 580 12.92 24.42 3.07
CA SER A 580 11.88 23.93 2.14
C SER A 580 12.28 22.69 1.33
N GLN A 581 13.57 22.36 1.27
CA GLN A 581 14.10 21.25 0.47
C GLN A 581 14.49 20.05 1.33
N TRP A 582 14.97 20.24 2.55
CA TRP A 582 15.50 19.20 3.42
C TRP A 582 14.58 18.88 4.57
N ARG A 583 14.23 17.61 4.68
CA ARG A 583 13.48 17.06 5.81
C ARG A 583 14.20 15.85 6.38
N SER A 584 14.26 15.76 7.71
CA SER A 584 14.68 14.55 8.42
C SER A 584 13.57 14.02 9.32
N MET A 585 13.57 12.71 9.54
CA MET A 585 12.73 12.06 10.52
C MET A 585 13.55 11.00 11.26
N LEU A 586 13.45 11.00 12.58
CA LEU A 586 13.99 9.96 13.45
C LEU A 586 12.82 9.34 14.23
N SER A 587 12.74 8.03 14.28
CA SER A 587 11.78 7.31 15.12
C SER A 587 12.43 6.16 15.85
N ALA A 588 12.06 6.01 17.12
CA ALA A 588 12.47 4.89 17.95
C ALA A 588 11.23 4.34 18.67
N GLY A 589 11.16 3.03 18.84
CA GLY A 589 10.00 2.44 19.49
C GLY A 589 10.30 1.06 20.06
N VAL A 590 9.47 0.70 21.05
CA VAL A 590 9.44 -0.63 21.65
C VAL A 590 8.03 -1.18 21.48
N THR A 591 7.91 -2.41 20.97
CA THR A 591 6.66 -3.18 20.96
C THR A 591 6.84 -4.46 21.74
N ASP A 592 5.78 -4.88 22.40
CA ASP A 592 5.76 -6.10 23.22
C ASP A 592 4.42 -6.81 22.98
N ASP A 593 4.46 -7.83 22.15
CA ASP A 593 3.29 -8.56 21.72
C ASP A 593 3.37 -10.04 22.12
N ILE A 594 2.28 -10.77 21.91
CA ILE A 594 2.29 -12.22 22.02
C ILE A 594 2.98 -12.78 20.78
N ALA A 595 3.95 -13.67 20.99
CA ALA A 595 4.69 -14.30 19.92
C ALA A 595 3.92 -15.49 19.34
N GLY A 596 4.03 -15.64 18.02
CA GLY A 596 3.54 -16.80 17.29
C GLY A 596 2.12 -16.65 16.75
N GLU A 597 1.69 -17.74 16.12
CA GLU A 597 0.32 -17.92 15.65
C GLU A 597 -0.64 -18.22 16.81
N ASP A 598 -1.92 -18.35 16.50
CA ASP A 598 -2.91 -18.72 17.51
C ASP A 598 -2.56 -20.07 18.13
N PRO A 599 -2.43 -20.17 19.47
CA PRO A 599 -2.07 -21.41 20.14
C PRO A 599 -3.20 -22.44 20.04
N PHE A 600 -2.84 -23.71 19.99
CA PHE A 600 -3.74 -24.84 19.99
C PHE A 600 -3.08 -26.07 20.63
N SER A 601 -3.85 -27.07 21.06
CA SER A 601 -3.37 -28.13 21.94
C SER A 601 -2.83 -29.38 21.24
N SER A 602 -3.09 -29.51 19.93
CA SER A 602 -2.82 -30.73 19.18
C SER A 602 -1.84 -30.47 18.03
N PHE A 603 -2.00 -31.18 16.95
CA PHE A 603 -1.29 -30.93 15.69
C PHE A 603 -2.26 -31.06 14.52
N TYR A 604 -1.86 -30.53 13.35
CA TYR A 604 -2.54 -30.77 12.08
C TYR A 604 -1.50 -30.92 10.96
N PHE A 605 -1.92 -31.51 9.84
CA PHE A 605 -1.11 -31.53 8.63
C PHE A 605 -1.46 -30.31 7.78
N SER A 606 -0.48 -29.43 7.54
CA SER A 606 -0.69 -28.23 6.71
C SER A 606 -0.74 -28.54 5.22
N ASN A 607 -0.07 -29.59 4.80
CA ASN A 607 -0.11 -30.19 3.46
C ASN A 607 0.01 -31.72 3.59
N TYR A 608 0.12 -32.42 2.47
CA TYR A 608 0.17 -33.89 2.43
C TYR A 608 1.29 -34.51 3.30
N ARG A 609 2.34 -33.77 3.66
CA ARG A 609 3.52 -34.28 4.38
C ARG A 609 3.95 -33.47 5.59
N THR A 610 3.50 -32.22 5.74
CA THR A 610 4.01 -31.31 6.78
C THR A 610 3.09 -31.27 8.00
N LYS A 611 3.56 -31.79 9.10
CA LYS A 611 2.90 -31.75 10.41
C LYS A 611 3.28 -30.48 11.16
N VAL A 612 2.29 -29.76 11.66
CA VAL A 612 2.47 -28.54 12.47
C VAL A 612 1.96 -28.82 13.87
N SER A 613 2.84 -28.74 14.85
CA SER A 613 2.50 -28.92 16.26
C SER A 613 2.02 -27.63 16.91
N GLY A 614 1.11 -27.74 17.86
CA GLY A 614 0.54 -26.64 18.59
C GLY A 614 1.47 -26.02 19.63
N LEU A 615 1.08 -24.84 20.11
CA LEU A 615 1.75 -24.13 21.19
C LEU A 615 1.09 -24.48 22.52
N ASP A 616 1.87 -24.92 23.49
CA ASP A 616 1.43 -25.26 24.84
C ASP A 616 1.57 -24.07 25.82
N ASN A 617 2.09 -22.96 25.39
CA ASN A 617 2.24 -21.73 26.17
C ASN A 617 2.13 -20.47 25.29
N LEU A 618 2.09 -19.31 25.93
CA LEU A 618 2.05 -17.99 25.29
C LEU A 618 3.40 -17.30 25.37
N GLY A 619 4.08 -17.24 24.26
CA GLY A 619 5.38 -16.57 24.16
C GLY A 619 5.28 -15.05 24.09
N ARG A 620 6.37 -14.41 24.43
CA ARG A 620 6.57 -12.97 24.30
C ARG A 620 7.37 -12.65 23.05
N ASN A 621 7.01 -11.56 22.37
CA ASN A 621 7.77 -11.00 21.28
C ASN A 621 8.07 -9.53 21.58
N LEU A 622 9.26 -9.26 22.09
CA LEU A 622 9.76 -7.92 22.36
C LEU A 622 10.57 -7.42 21.17
N SER A 623 10.12 -6.35 20.52
CA SER A 623 10.84 -5.72 19.42
C SER A 623 11.21 -4.30 19.77
N LYS A 624 12.44 -3.90 19.44
CA LYS A 624 12.96 -2.54 19.52
C LYS A 624 13.32 -2.10 18.10
N SER A 625 12.96 -0.91 17.73
CA SER A 625 13.27 -0.37 16.40
C SER A 625 13.82 1.03 16.48
N LEU A 626 14.74 1.34 15.57
CA LEU A 626 15.27 2.67 15.32
C LEU A 626 15.23 2.90 13.81
N SER A 627 14.60 3.99 13.38
CA SER A 627 14.55 4.37 11.97
C SER A 627 14.94 5.83 11.82
N ALA A 628 15.81 6.11 10.85
CA ALA A 628 16.21 7.45 10.44
C ALA A 628 15.94 7.62 8.96
N SER A 629 15.36 8.75 8.57
CA SER A 629 15.21 9.12 7.16
C SER A 629 15.65 10.55 6.91
N LEU A 630 16.22 10.77 5.73
CA LEU A 630 16.62 12.07 5.22
C LEU A 630 16.08 12.20 3.80
N ASN A 631 15.34 13.28 3.57
CA ASN A 631 14.74 13.56 2.28
C ASN A 631 15.17 14.93 1.80
N TYR A 632 15.65 15.00 0.58
CA TYR A 632 15.94 16.24 -0.14
C TYR A 632 15.04 16.30 -1.38
N THR A 633 14.35 17.41 -1.58
CA THR A 633 13.54 17.62 -2.77
C THR A 633 13.68 19.07 -3.24
N ASN A 634 14.16 19.23 -4.46
CA ASN A 634 14.20 20.52 -5.14
C ASN A 634 13.29 20.47 -6.37
N ILE A 635 12.08 21.04 -6.22
CA ILE A 635 11.04 21.02 -7.25
C ILE A 635 11.45 21.83 -8.48
N ILE A 636 12.24 22.89 -8.31
CA ILE A 636 12.69 23.75 -9.42
C ILE A 636 13.67 22.99 -10.31
N SER A 637 14.63 22.31 -9.70
CA SER A 637 15.63 21.52 -10.43
C SER A 637 15.14 20.11 -10.78
N LEU A 638 13.94 19.72 -10.33
CA LEU A 638 13.36 18.36 -10.50
C LEU A 638 14.32 17.27 -10.02
N PHE A 639 14.90 17.50 -8.84
CA PHE A 639 15.83 16.57 -8.20
C PHE A 639 15.29 16.17 -6.83
N SER A 640 15.29 14.87 -6.54
CA SER A 640 15.01 14.35 -5.21
C SER A 640 16.03 13.31 -4.78
N TRP A 641 16.31 13.27 -3.50
CA TRP A 641 17.08 12.23 -2.86
C TRP A 641 16.42 11.82 -1.56
N ASN A 642 16.19 10.52 -1.42
CA ASN A 642 15.58 9.93 -0.23
C ASN A 642 16.54 8.88 0.33
N MET A 643 16.74 8.90 1.63
CA MET A 643 17.52 7.89 2.36
C MET A 643 16.74 7.46 3.59
N MET A 644 16.70 6.16 3.85
CA MET A 644 16.10 5.58 5.04
C MET A 644 16.97 4.44 5.56
N VAL A 645 17.21 4.43 6.85
CA VAL A 645 17.89 3.32 7.55
C VAL A 645 17.01 2.91 8.72
N THR A 646 16.69 1.63 8.80
CA THR A 646 15.91 1.05 9.89
C THR A 646 16.66 -0.13 10.47
N SER A 647 16.88 -0.11 11.78
CA SER A 647 17.43 -1.25 12.53
C SER A 647 16.38 -1.75 13.52
N SER A 648 16.24 -3.05 13.62
CA SER A 648 15.33 -3.69 14.58
C SER A 648 16.00 -4.87 15.27
N TRP A 649 15.73 -4.97 16.57
CA TRP A 649 16.20 -6.02 17.45
C TRP A 649 15.00 -6.69 18.07
N GLN A 650 14.87 -7.99 17.88
CA GLN A 650 13.75 -8.78 18.34
C GLN A 650 14.21 -9.86 19.31
N LYS A 651 13.47 -10.03 20.39
CA LYS A 651 13.61 -11.12 21.33
C LYS A 651 12.28 -11.86 21.42
N ARG A 652 12.29 -13.17 21.14
CA ARG A 652 11.15 -14.07 21.26
C ARG A 652 11.43 -15.15 22.30
N ASP A 653 10.39 -15.61 22.97
CA ASP A 653 10.50 -16.67 23.97
C ASP A 653 10.47 -18.07 23.36
N PHE A 654 10.10 -18.17 22.08
CA PHE A 654 10.12 -19.43 21.34
C PHE A 654 10.40 -19.20 19.85
N TYR A 655 10.76 -20.26 19.15
CA TYR A 655 10.89 -20.34 17.71
C TYR A 655 10.58 -21.74 17.19
N ASN A 656 10.36 -21.86 15.87
CA ASN A 656 10.04 -23.14 15.26
C ASN A 656 11.30 -23.93 14.92
N SER A 657 11.32 -25.21 15.28
CA SER A 657 12.25 -26.21 14.78
C SER A 657 11.64 -26.92 13.58
N TYR A 658 12.45 -27.11 12.57
CA TYR A 658 12.07 -27.81 11.35
C TYR A 658 12.79 -29.18 11.32
N THR A 659 12.02 -30.26 11.23
CA THR A 659 12.55 -31.58 11.03
C THR A 659 12.16 -32.07 9.65
N TYR A 660 13.14 -32.55 8.91
CA TYR A 660 12.94 -33.08 7.57
C TYR A 660 13.47 -34.51 7.51
N ASP A 661 12.63 -35.41 7.03
CA ASP A 661 13.04 -36.75 6.63
C ASP A 661 12.53 -37.07 5.23
N ASN A 662 12.77 -38.24 4.71
CA ASN A 662 12.37 -38.62 3.36
C ASN A 662 10.85 -38.70 3.16
N GLN A 663 10.05 -38.87 4.24
CA GLN A 663 8.61 -39.03 4.16
C GLN A 663 7.86 -37.81 4.72
N TRP A 664 8.31 -37.28 5.89
CA TRP A 664 7.60 -36.27 6.66
C TRP A 664 8.44 -35.03 6.89
N SER A 665 7.73 -33.93 6.99
CA SER A 665 8.29 -32.70 7.56
C SER A 665 7.53 -32.34 8.83
N LYS A 666 8.22 -31.79 9.84
CA LYS A 666 7.62 -31.43 11.11
C LYS A 666 8.03 -30.03 11.51
N ILE A 667 7.09 -29.26 12.00
CA ILE A 667 7.30 -27.94 12.56
C ILE A 667 6.88 -27.99 14.03
N ASP A 668 7.85 -27.89 14.93
CA ASP A 668 7.63 -27.91 16.37
C ASP A 668 8.09 -26.63 17.02
N PRO A 669 7.32 -26.03 17.95
CA PRO A 669 7.79 -24.92 18.76
C PRO A 669 8.83 -25.39 19.79
N ILE A 670 9.92 -24.64 19.89
CA ILE A 670 10.94 -24.82 20.95
C ILE A 670 10.93 -23.56 21.81
N TRP A 671 10.77 -23.78 23.14
CA TRP A 671 10.70 -22.71 24.13
C TRP A 671 12.10 -22.31 24.59
N GLU A 672 12.72 -21.45 23.81
CA GLU A 672 14.00 -20.84 24.09
C GLU A 672 14.03 -19.38 23.68
N ASN A 673 14.79 -18.57 24.42
CA ASN A 673 14.95 -17.17 24.12
C ASN A 673 15.78 -16.97 22.85
N VAL A 674 15.13 -16.50 21.81
CA VAL A 674 15.75 -16.20 20.50
C VAL A 674 15.92 -14.70 20.30
N ARG A 675 17.09 -14.32 19.80
CA ARG A 675 17.38 -12.96 19.39
C ARG A 675 17.58 -12.91 17.87
N SER A 676 16.96 -11.98 17.23
CA SER A 676 17.18 -11.70 15.82
C SER A 676 17.39 -10.21 15.61
N ASN A 677 18.24 -9.87 14.63
CA ASN A 677 18.59 -8.52 14.27
C ASN A 677 18.28 -8.31 12.78
N ARG A 678 17.80 -7.15 12.44
CA ARG A 678 17.58 -6.76 11.04
C ARG A 678 18.02 -5.31 10.83
N LEU A 679 18.74 -5.07 9.73
CA LEU A 679 19.08 -3.75 9.22
C LEU A 679 18.58 -3.63 7.80
N LEU A 680 17.80 -2.59 7.55
CA LEU A 680 17.34 -2.20 6.22
C LEU A 680 17.89 -0.79 5.93
N ALA A 681 18.60 -0.64 4.83
CA ALA A 681 19.05 0.65 4.32
C ALA A 681 18.59 0.82 2.89
N LEU A 682 17.91 1.91 2.60
CA LEU A 682 17.39 2.25 1.29
C LEU A 682 17.83 3.68 0.95
N THR A 683 18.32 3.88 -0.27
CA THR A 683 18.52 5.22 -0.82
C THR A 683 18.06 5.28 -2.26
N SER A 684 17.40 6.36 -2.64
CA SER A 684 17.00 6.62 -4.02
C SER A 684 17.31 8.05 -4.43
N VAL A 685 17.78 8.21 -5.64
CA VAL A 685 18.07 9.49 -6.28
C VAL A 685 17.28 9.58 -7.56
N GLU A 686 16.54 10.67 -7.74
CA GLU A 686 15.73 10.94 -8.93
C GLU A 686 16.09 12.29 -9.51
N LYS A 687 16.22 12.35 -10.83
CA LYS A 687 16.49 13.60 -11.55
C LYS A 687 15.75 13.63 -12.89
N THR A 688 15.03 14.71 -13.13
CA THR A 688 14.50 15.03 -14.45
C THR A 688 15.33 16.11 -15.12
N TRP A 689 15.89 15.79 -16.27
CA TRP A 689 16.71 16.68 -17.12
C TRP A 689 15.78 17.32 -18.17
N SER A 690 15.13 18.43 -17.81
CA SER A 690 14.05 19.03 -18.61
C SER A 690 14.46 19.37 -20.05
N LYS A 691 15.70 19.86 -20.26
CA LYS A 691 16.21 20.25 -21.59
C LYS A 691 16.27 19.07 -22.57
N ILE A 692 16.59 17.89 -22.08
CA ILE A 692 16.74 16.67 -22.88
C ILE A 692 15.58 15.70 -22.64
N ARG A 693 14.60 16.06 -21.79
CA ARG A 693 13.44 15.23 -21.38
C ARG A 693 13.86 13.82 -20.96
N LEU A 694 14.90 13.73 -20.13
CA LEU A 694 15.40 12.49 -19.57
C LEU A 694 15.05 12.46 -18.09
N PHE A 695 14.34 11.42 -17.67
CA PHE A 695 14.17 11.05 -16.26
C PHE A 695 15.15 9.94 -15.90
N THR A 696 15.79 10.07 -14.74
CA THR A 696 16.71 9.08 -14.19
C THR A 696 16.37 8.81 -12.74
N LYS A 697 16.29 7.53 -12.36
CA LYS A 697 16.11 7.10 -10.97
C LYS A 697 17.12 5.99 -10.67
N ALA A 698 17.92 6.17 -9.63
CA ALA A 698 18.80 5.14 -9.09
C ALA A 698 18.35 4.78 -7.67
N THR A 699 18.28 3.49 -7.37
CA THR A 699 17.90 3.02 -6.03
C THR A 699 18.89 1.95 -5.57
N VAL A 700 19.31 2.04 -4.31
CA VAL A 700 20.10 1.01 -3.64
C VAL A 700 19.35 0.59 -2.39
N ASN A 701 19.13 -0.72 -2.26
CA ASN A 701 18.47 -1.33 -1.12
C ASN A 701 19.40 -2.40 -0.54
N PHE A 702 19.71 -2.29 0.73
CA PHE A 702 20.50 -3.27 1.47
C PHE A 702 19.69 -3.81 2.64
N ASN A 703 19.54 -5.12 2.71
CA ASN A 703 18.86 -5.81 3.80
C ASN A 703 19.83 -6.82 4.43
N HIS A 704 20.10 -6.64 5.72
CA HIS A 704 20.86 -7.59 6.54
C HIS A 704 19.93 -8.16 7.59
N SER A 705 19.96 -9.49 7.79
CA SER A 705 19.25 -10.16 8.85
C SER A 705 20.11 -11.25 9.48
N GLU A 706 20.09 -11.30 10.81
CA GLU A 706 20.72 -12.35 11.60
C GLU A 706 19.63 -13.00 12.46
N GLN A 707 19.45 -14.30 12.29
CA GLN A 707 18.47 -15.07 13.04
C GLN A 707 18.95 -16.51 13.23
N PRO A 708 18.65 -17.12 14.38
CA PRO A 708 18.87 -18.54 14.55
C PRO A 708 17.85 -19.33 13.72
N PHE A 709 18.27 -20.48 13.28
CA PHE A 709 17.48 -21.43 12.53
C PHE A 709 17.73 -22.83 13.12
N ILE A 710 16.69 -23.54 13.56
CA ILE A 710 16.82 -24.91 14.04
C ILE A 710 16.31 -25.88 13.00
N GLN A 711 17.14 -26.85 12.67
CA GLN A 711 16.77 -27.94 11.79
C GLN A 711 17.34 -29.25 12.31
N ASN A 712 16.49 -30.28 12.37
CA ASN A 712 16.86 -31.61 12.85
C ASN A 712 17.59 -31.56 14.23
N THR A 713 17.01 -30.77 15.17
CA THR A 713 17.51 -30.50 16.52
C THR A 713 18.81 -29.72 16.64
N VAL A 714 19.43 -29.30 15.56
CA VAL A 714 20.66 -28.51 15.56
C VAL A 714 20.32 -27.02 15.30
N GLU A 715 20.84 -26.13 16.13
CA GLU A 715 20.73 -24.70 15.97
C GLU A 715 21.84 -24.20 15.04
N TYR A 716 21.45 -23.38 14.05
CA TYR A 716 22.33 -22.71 13.11
C TYR A 716 22.13 -21.19 13.20
N LYS A 717 23.22 -20.45 13.25
CA LYS A 717 23.19 -18.98 13.12
C LYS A 717 23.38 -18.59 11.66
N VAL A 718 22.34 -18.02 11.07
CA VAL A 718 22.32 -17.62 9.67
C VAL A 718 22.33 -16.09 9.58
N LYS A 719 23.33 -15.56 8.85
CA LYS A 719 23.42 -14.16 8.46
C LYS A 719 23.09 -14.06 6.98
N SER A 720 21.95 -13.46 6.68
CA SER A 720 21.50 -13.25 5.30
C SER A 720 21.63 -11.79 4.90
N ASN A 721 22.18 -11.55 3.74
CA ASN A 721 22.37 -10.22 3.15
C ASN A 721 21.80 -10.19 1.74
N ILE A 722 21.11 -9.12 1.41
CA ILE A 722 20.61 -8.85 0.06
C ILE A 722 20.97 -7.41 -0.29
N LEU A 723 21.71 -7.24 -1.36
CA LEU A 723 21.95 -5.94 -1.99
C LEU A 723 21.23 -5.90 -3.32
N SER A 724 20.31 -4.96 -3.48
CA SER A 724 19.58 -4.70 -4.71
C SER A 724 19.88 -3.29 -5.20
N THR A 725 20.34 -3.17 -6.44
CA THR A 725 20.63 -1.88 -7.08
C THR A 725 19.83 -1.78 -8.36
N SER A 726 19.06 -0.71 -8.52
CA SER A 726 18.27 -0.47 -9.72
C SER A 726 18.55 0.88 -10.36
N LEU A 727 18.45 0.93 -11.69
CA LEU A 727 18.58 2.14 -12.49
C LEU A 727 17.43 2.17 -13.50
N SER A 728 16.60 3.20 -13.41
CA SER A 728 15.50 3.48 -14.34
C SER A 728 15.82 4.72 -15.16
N LEU A 729 15.66 4.62 -16.47
CA LEU A 729 15.86 5.68 -17.44
C LEU A 729 14.59 5.82 -18.29
N SER A 730 14.12 7.04 -18.49
CA SER A 730 13.02 7.36 -19.40
C SER A 730 13.37 8.58 -20.23
N TRP A 731 13.51 8.40 -21.53
CA TRP A 731 13.87 9.48 -22.47
C TRP A 731 12.76 9.70 -23.48
N THR A 732 12.24 10.93 -23.50
CA THR A 732 11.04 11.32 -24.26
C THR A 732 11.22 12.64 -25.04
N LYS A 733 12.47 12.98 -25.42
CA LYS A 733 12.79 14.25 -26.11
C LYS A 733 12.13 14.36 -27.48
N LEU A 734 12.13 13.28 -28.24
CA LEU A 734 11.53 13.25 -29.56
C LEU A 734 10.07 12.83 -29.46
N SER A 735 9.17 13.57 -30.08
CA SER A 735 7.73 13.26 -30.04
C SER A 735 7.36 11.94 -30.73
N TRP A 736 8.23 11.46 -31.61
CA TRP A 736 8.04 10.21 -32.36
C TRP A 736 8.80 9.01 -31.79
N LEU A 737 9.70 9.22 -30.78
CA LEU A 737 10.55 8.17 -30.21
C LEU A 737 10.62 8.30 -28.69
N GLN A 738 10.31 7.23 -27.97
CA GLN A 738 10.42 7.11 -26.53
C GLN A 738 11.25 5.87 -26.19
N ILE A 739 12.14 6.01 -25.24
CA ILE A 739 13.04 4.95 -24.76
C ILE A 739 12.92 4.85 -23.24
N TYR A 740 12.68 3.64 -22.76
CA TYR A 740 12.65 3.30 -21.34
C TYR A 740 13.60 2.15 -21.08
N ASN A 741 14.35 2.23 -20.00
CA ASN A 741 15.18 1.13 -19.53
C ASN A 741 15.13 1.05 -18.01
N ASP A 742 14.83 -0.14 -17.49
CA ASP A 742 14.87 -0.46 -16.08
C ASP A 742 15.81 -1.65 -15.88
N ALA A 743 16.90 -1.44 -15.17
CA ALA A 743 17.90 -2.46 -14.87
C ALA A 743 18.00 -2.67 -13.37
N THR A 744 17.96 -3.90 -12.90
CA THR A 744 18.11 -4.27 -11.48
C THR A 744 19.15 -5.37 -11.36
N PHE A 745 20.12 -5.15 -10.48
CA PHE A 745 21.11 -6.13 -10.08
C PHE A 745 20.87 -6.49 -8.60
N ASN A 746 20.75 -7.80 -8.32
CA ASN A 746 20.64 -8.33 -6.99
C ASN A 746 21.82 -9.23 -6.68
N LEU A 747 22.35 -9.06 -5.48
CA LEU A 747 23.34 -9.94 -4.88
C LEU A 747 22.80 -10.41 -3.54
N SER A 748 22.56 -11.70 -3.40
CA SER A 748 22.20 -12.33 -2.12
C SER A 748 23.35 -13.20 -1.65
N TRP A 749 23.70 -13.09 -0.37
CA TRP A 749 24.68 -14.00 0.22
C TRP A 749 24.29 -14.34 1.65
N GLN A 750 24.56 -15.59 2.00
CA GLN A 750 24.29 -16.12 3.34
C GLN A 750 25.56 -16.72 3.90
N ASN A 751 25.86 -16.37 5.15
CA ASN A 751 26.97 -16.92 5.90
C ASN A 751 26.44 -17.79 7.02
N ASN A 752 26.94 -19.01 7.10
CA ASN A 752 26.69 -19.93 8.21
C ASN A 752 27.98 -20.11 8.98
N GLU A 753 27.97 -19.75 10.29
CA GLU A 753 29.18 -19.81 11.13
C GLU A 753 29.64 -21.25 11.42
N GLN A 754 28.73 -22.21 11.50
CA GLN A 754 29.04 -23.59 11.81
C GLN A 754 29.68 -24.35 10.64
N PHE A 755 29.19 -24.12 9.42
CA PHE A 755 29.76 -24.75 8.23
C PHE A 755 30.88 -23.95 7.59
N LYS A 756 31.21 -22.77 8.12
CA LYS A 756 32.16 -21.82 7.52
C LYS A 756 31.88 -21.61 6.01
N SER A 757 30.62 -21.78 5.63
CA SER A 757 30.17 -21.67 4.24
C SER A 757 29.59 -20.28 3.96
N SER A 758 29.94 -19.76 2.81
CA SER A 758 29.32 -18.56 2.26
C SER A 758 28.73 -18.91 0.91
N ASN A 759 27.42 -18.82 0.80
CA ASN A 759 26.70 -19.06 -0.44
C ASN A 759 26.26 -17.71 -1.01
N SER A 760 26.61 -17.42 -2.24
CA SER A 760 26.19 -16.19 -2.92
C SER A 760 25.52 -16.53 -4.25
N LEU A 761 24.48 -15.79 -4.57
CA LEU A 761 23.78 -15.85 -5.86
C LEU A 761 23.56 -14.44 -6.38
N ARG A 762 23.70 -14.30 -7.68
CA ARG A 762 23.52 -13.05 -8.40
C ARG A 762 22.36 -13.14 -9.36
N SER A 763 21.64 -12.05 -9.54
CA SER A 763 20.66 -11.94 -10.60
C SER A 763 20.68 -10.54 -11.21
N TYR A 764 20.46 -10.51 -12.51
CA TYR A 764 20.32 -9.28 -13.26
C TYR A 764 19.02 -9.34 -14.06
N TYR A 765 18.20 -8.30 -13.90
CA TYR A 765 16.94 -8.13 -14.61
C TYR A 765 17.02 -6.82 -15.39
N ASN A 766 16.73 -6.85 -16.67
CA ASN A 766 16.67 -5.65 -17.50
C ASN A 766 15.42 -5.64 -18.35
N THR A 767 14.69 -4.55 -18.32
CA THR A 767 13.53 -4.29 -19.15
C THR A 767 13.81 -3.06 -20.02
N PHE A 768 13.97 -3.28 -21.31
CA PHE A 768 14.10 -2.24 -22.32
C PHE A 768 12.80 -2.11 -23.08
N ARG A 769 12.30 -0.88 -23.23
CA ARG A 769 11.10 -0.57 -24.01
C ARG A 769 11.39 0.56 -24.99
N LEU A 770 11.07 0.31 -26.25
CA LEU A 770 11.15 1.26 -27.35
C LEU A 770 9.75 1.51 -27.89
N GLN A 771 9.38 2.77 -28.05
CA GLN A 771 8.11 3.17 -28.64
C GLN A 771 8.35 4.18 -29.76
N VAL A 772 7.77 3.90 -30.93
CA VAL A 772 7.94 4.71 -32.15
C VAL A 772 6.58 5.15 -32.66
N HIS A 773 6.41 6.45 -32.83
CA HIS A 773 5.19 7.07 -33.35
C HIS A 773 5.48 7.73 -34.71
N PRO A 774 5.51 6.97 -35.83
CA PRO A 774 5.83 7.54 -37.15
C PRO A 774 4.85 8.65 -37.54
N VAL A 775 3.58 8.47 -37.14
CA VAL A 775 2.50 9.46 -37.29
C VAL A 775 1.63 9.44 -36.04
N LYS A 776 0.87 10.52 -35.79
CA LYS A 776 0.03 10.68 -34.57
C LYS A 776 -0.99 9.55 -34.34
N LYS A 777 -1.33 8.78 -35.37
CA LYS A 777 -2.33 7.69 -35.28
C LYS A 777 -1.73 6.30 -35.17
N LEU A 778 -0.44 6.14 -35.35
CA LEU A 778 0.21 4.85 -35.41
C LEU A 778 1.34 4.76 -34.38
N ASN A 779 1.32 3.73 -33.57
CA ASN A 779 2.32 3.47 -32.54
C ASN A 779 2.85 2.04 -32.69
N PHE A 780 4.18 1.89 -32.66
CA PHE A 780 4.87 0.62 -32.56
C PHE A 780 5.62 0.55 -31.24
N GLY A 781 5.47 -0.56 -30.54
CA GLY A 781 6.16 -0.81 -29.29
C GLY A 781 6.96 -2.10 -29.37
N ILE A 782 8.19 -2.08 -28.86
CA ILE A 782 9.01 -3.25 -28.62
C ILE A 782 9.41 -3.24 -27.15
N SER A 783 9.26 -4.35 -26.46
CA SER A 783 9.74 -4.57 -25.11
C SER A 783 10.64 -5.78 -25.07
N ALA A 784 11.85 -5.63 -24.56
CA ALA A 784 12.80 -6.71 -24.34
C ALA A 784 13.09 -6.85 -22.84
N ASN A 785 12.82 -8.02 -22.27
CA ASN A 785 13.17 -8.35 -20.90
C ASN A 785 14.28 -9.40 -20.92
N ASN A 786 15.44 -9.04 -20.38
CA ASN A 786 16.57 -9.95 -20.25
C ASN A 786 16.83 -10.23 -18.77
N ASN A 787 16.76 -11.48 -18.37
CA ASN A 787 16.94 -11.94 -17.00
C ASN A 787 18.07 -12.95 -16.96
N ILE A 788 19.11 -12.66 -16.19
CA ILE A 788 20.25 -13.57 -15.97
C ILE A 788 20.23 -13.93 -14.48
N ILE A 789 20.04 -15.20 -14.18
CA ILE A 789 19.87 -15.70 -12.83
C ILE A 789 20.95 -16.76 -12.56
N GLU A 790 21.72 -16.54 -11.52
CA GLU A 790 22.65 -17.55 -11.01
C GLU A 790 21.84 -18.56 -10.19
N THR A 791 21.73 -19.80 -10.69
CA THR A 791 20.95 -20.87 -10.07
C THR A 791 21.78 -21.65 -9.04
N GLU A 792 23.06 -21.88 -9.35
CA GLU A 792 24.08 -22.42 -8.47
C GLU A 792 25.36 -21.58 -8.64
N PRO A 793 26.32 -21.62 -7.74
CA PRO A 793 27.57 -20.86 -7.88
C PRO A 793 28.20 -21.05 -9.25
N SER A 794 28.36 -19.96 -10.00
CA SER A 794 28.90 -19.88 -11.36
C SER A 794 28.07 -20.57 -12.44
N LYS A 795 26.84 -21.00 -12.16
CA LYS A 795 25.89 -21.51 -13.17
C LYS A 795 24.79 -20.48 -13.41
N TYR A 796 24.65 -20.01 -14.60
CA TYR A 796 23.71 -18.96 -14.97
C TYR A 796 22.63 -19.50 -15.92
N HIS A 797 21.40 -19.11 -15.66
CA HIS A 797 20.27 -19.28 -16.55
C HIS A 797 19.87 -17.92 -17.14
N SER A 798 19.79 -17.84 -18.46
CA SER A 798 19.41 -16.61 -19.17
C SER A 798 18.05 -16.76 -19.84
N LEU A 799 17.16 -15.81 -19.57
CA LEU A 799 15.83 -15.73 -20.15
C LEU A 799 15.66 -14.38 -20.85
N THR A 800 15.38 -14.43 -22.14
CA THR A 800 15.11 -13.21 -22.91
C THR A 800 13.71 -13.27 -23.51
N PHE A 801 12.84 -12.35 -23.08
CA PHE A 801 11.52 -12.18 -23.65
C PHE A 801 11.51 -10.95 -24.55
N VAL A 802 10.94 -11.07 -25.73
CA VAL A 802 10.69 -9.93 -26.62
C VAL A 802 9.20 -9.89 -26.95
N ASP A 803 8.59 -8.74 -26.72
CA ASP A 803 7.20 -8.45 -27.08
C ASP A 803 7.19 -7.35 -28.13
N ALA A 804 6.27 -7.45 -29.07
CA ALA A 804 5.99 -6.42 -30.06
C ALA A 804 4.51 -6.03 -30.02
N SER A 805 4.23 -4.76 -30.24
CA SER A 805 2.87 -4.23 -30.32
C SER A 805 2.73 -3.18 -31.41
N CYS A 806 1.55 -3.12 -32.00
CA CYS A 806 1.18 -2.09 -32.96
C CYS A 806 -0.22 -1.60 -32.58
N SER A 807 -0.39 -0.28 -32.43
CA SER A 807 -1.70 0.28 -32.22
C SER A 807 -2.01 1.37 -33.25
N TYR A 808 -3.25 1.40 -33.71
CA TYR A 808 -3.76 2.35 -34.69
C TYR A 808 -5.03 3.05 -34.22
N ILE A 809 -4.98 4.38 -34.13
CA ILE A 809 -6.09 5.23 -33.75
C ILE A 809 -6.95 5.53 -34.96
N ILE A 810 -8.08 4.84 -35.13
CA ILE A 810 -9.04 5.06 -36.20
C ILE A 810 -9.68 6.44 -36.03
N SER A 811 -10.18 6.72 -34.83
CA SER A 811 -10.84 7.97 -34.48
C SER A 811 -10.50 8.35 -33.02
N LYS A 812 -10.95 9.52 -32.55
CA LYS A 812 -10.80 9.92 -31.12
C LYS A 812 -11.41 8.91 -30.14
N ARG A 813 -12.28 8.02 -30.63
CA ARG A 813 -13.01 7.07 -29.80
C ARG A 813 -12.57 5.62 -30.01
N ILE A 814 -11.97 5.28 -31.12
CA ILE A 814 -11.70 3.90 -31.52
C ILE A 814 -10.22 3.70 -31.77
N GLU A 815 -9.66 2.72 -31.09
CA GLU A 815 -8.26 2.27 -31.27
C GLU A 815 -8.23 0.76 -31.50
N LEU A 816 -7.39 0.31 -32.41
CA LEU A 816 -7.04 -1.07 -32.66
C LEU A 816 -5.64 -1.35 -32.10
N THR A 817 -5.45 -2.47 -31.45
CA THR A 817 -4.14 -2.89 -30.94
C THR A 817 -3.88 -4.36 -31.26
N GLY A 818 -2.79 -4.63 -31.95
CA GLY A 818 -2.20 -5.97 -32.12
C GLY A 818 -0.98 -6.12 -31.22
N LYS A 819 -0.87 -7.22 -30.51
CA LYS A 819 0.25 -7.51 -29.63
C LYS A 819 0.70 -8.95 -29.80
N VAL A 820 2.01 -9.15 -29.90
CA VAL A 820 2.65 -10.48 -29.83
C VAL A 820 3.58 -10.47 -28.63
N THR A 821 3.47 -11.46 -27.76
CA THR A 821 4.29 -11.62 -26.56
C THR A 821 5.17 -12.83 -26.67
N ASN A 822 6.34 -12.77 -26.03
CA ASN A 822 7.31 -13.87 -25.96
C ASN A 822 7.74 -14.40 -27.33
N LEU A 823 8.17 -13.51 -28.25
CA LEU A 823 8.59 -13.85 -29.61
C LEU A 823 9.68 -14.93 -29.67
N PHE A 824 10.51 -15.05 -28.61
CA PHE A 824 11.55 -16.09 -28.52
C PHE A 824 11.06 -17.40 -27.93
N ASN A 825 9.76 -17.50 -27.65
CA ASN A 825 9.08 -18.71 -27.17
C ASN A 825 9.78 -19.34 -25.95
N GLN A 826 10.14 -18.52 -24.96
CA GLN A 826 10.66 -19.03 -23.69
C GLN A 826 9.55 -19.76 -22.94
N THR A 827 9.72 -21.05 -22.69
CA THR A 827 8.67 -21.89 -22.10
C THR A 827 8.97 -22.36 -20.68
N LYS A 828 10.12 -21.97 -20.10
CA LYS A 828 10.60 -22.50 -18.85
C LYS A 828 11.33 -21.43 -18.05
N TYR A 829 10.97 -21.29 -16.80
CA TYR A 829 11.67 -20.49 -15.79
C TYR A 829 12.41 -21.39 -14.84
N ILE A 830 13.64 -21.03 -14.47
CA ILE A 830 14.47 -21.75 -13.53
C ILE A 830 15.08 -20.76 -12.55
N GLU A 831 15.03 -21.12 -11.26
CA GLU A 831 15.65 -20.34 -10.19
C GLU A 831 16.25 -21.27 -9.12
N GLY A 832 17.38 -20.87 -8.55
CA GLY A 832 17.94 -21.46 -7.34
C GLY A 832 18.02 -20.42 -6.23
N TYR A 833 17.75 -20.81 -4.98
CA TYR A 833 17.93 -19.91 -3.83
C TYR A 833 18.28 -20.70 -2.57
N TYR A 834 18.91 -19.99 -1.62
CA TYR A 834 19.23 -20.51 -0.30
C TYR A 834 18.28 -19.95 0.75
N SER A 835 17.82 -20.82 1.67
CA SER A 835 17.08 -20.43 2.86
C SER A 835 17.64 -21.18 4.07
N GLY A 836 18.30 -20.46 4.96
CA GLY A 836 19.05 -21.09 6.04
C GLY A 836 20.21 -21.91 5.48
N ILE A 837 20.20 -23.22 5.80
CA ILE A 837 21.18 -24.19 5.31
C ILE A 837 20.69 -24.97 4.10
N ASN A 838 19.47 -24.68 3.66
CA ASN A 838 18.79 -25.42 2.61
C ASN A 838 18.96 -24.72 1.26
N TYR A 839 19.03 -25.53 0.20
CA TYR A 839 19.03 -25.06 -1.17
C TYR A 839 17.77 -25.55 -1.88
N PHE A 840 17.12 -24.66 -2.61
CA PHE A 840 15.91 -24.90 -3.35
C PHE A 840 16.18 -24.62 -4.82
N TYR A 841 15.88 -25.57 -5.67
CA TYR A 841 15.88 -25.44 -7.12
C TYR A 841 14.44 -25.54 -7.60
N TYR A 842 14.01 -24.55 -8.33
CA TYR A 842 12.62 -24.38 -8.76
C TYR A 842 12.55 -24.23 -10.26
N GLU A 843 11.61 -24.94 -10.87
CA GLU A 843 11.35 -24.91 -12.30
C GLU A 843 9.86 -24.77 -12.55
N ARG A 844 9.49 -23.87 -13.48
CA ARG A 844 8.09 -23.57 -13.78
C ARG A 844 7.89 -23.36 -15.29
N PRO A 845 6.79 -23.89 -15.88
CA PRO A 845 6.43 -23.58 -17.25
C PRO A 845 6.03 -22.10 -17.39
N LEU A 846 6.38 -21.55 -18.53
CA LEU A 846 6.02 -20.20 -18.96
C LEU A 846 5.03 -20.25 -20.09
N ARG A 847 4.26 -19.21 -20.24
CA ARG A 847 3.39 -18.98 -21.39
C ARG A 847 4.27 -18.81 -22.64
N GLY A 848 3.98 -19.57 -23.68
CA GLY A 848 4.70 -19.54 -24.95
C GLY A 848 4.45 -18.25 -25.74
N ILE A 849 4.68 -18.30 -27.04
CA ILE A 849 4.36 -17.18 -27.94
C ILE A 849 2.85 -16.99 -28.04
N GLU A 850 2.38 -15.76 -27.87
CA GLU A 850 0.96 -15.42 -27.91
C GLU A 850 0.72 -14.19 -28.77
N GLY A 851 -0.34 -14.24 -29.59
CA GLY A 851 -0.84 -13.10 -30.34
C GLY A 851 -2.23 -12.67 -29.86
N LEU A 852 -2.43 -11.38 -29.62
CA LEU A 852 -3.70 -10.80 -29.21
C LEU A 852 -4.03 -9.59 -30.07
N PHE A 853 -5.26 -9.53 -30.57
CA PHE A 853 -5.80 -8.37 -31.26
C PHE A 853 -6.95 -7.79 -30.42
N SER A 854 -6.96 -6.47 -30.22
CA SER A 854 -7.95 -5.79 -29.37
C SER A 854 -8.50 -4.56 -30.05
N ILE A 855 -9.78 -4.25 -29.75
CA ILE A 855 -10.44 -3.01 -30.09
C ILE A 855 -10.84 -2.28 -28.79
N SER A 856 -10.49 -1.02 -28.67
CA SER A 856 -10.88 -0.16 -27.55
C SER A 856 -11.76 0.97 -28.04
N VAL A 857 -12.86 1.22 -27.33
CA VAL A 857 -13.85 2.25 -27.63
C VAL A 857 -14.04 3.16 -26.43
N ASN A 858 -13.72 4.46 -26.59
CA ASN A 858 -13.99 5.51 -25.60
C ASN A 858 -15.35 6.16 -25.85
N PHE A 859 -16.15 6.38 -24.81
CA PHE A 859 -17.47 6.97 -24.90
C PHE A 859 -17.73 8.09 -23.88
#